data_d95d6b27a6c60c3fcc24d8e424c12670
#
_entry.id   d95d6b27a6c60c3fcc24d8e424c12670
#
_cell.length_a   1.000
_cell.length_b   1.000
_cell.length_c   1.000
_cell.angle_alpha   90.00
_cell.angle_beta   90.00
_cell.angle_gamma   90.00
#
_symmetry.space_group_name_H-M   'P 1'
#
loop_
_entity.id
_entity.type
_entity.pdbx_description
1 polymer ?
#
loop_
_entity_poly.entity_id
_entity_poly.type
_entity_poly.pdbx_seq_one_letter_code
_entity_poly.pdbx_strand_id
1 'polypeptide(L)'
;MLAVEESHINRRLQTLLKDENNSLRVDDAAKIVGCWKALAKLGIHEGAGESAEPMKRAVAFCQVIEPSRGGKTHKVSSKEIADMFKAVVDAYQDAEDIEDAARMTCEAKHVDGSMNAGEKEAKLDWLKAPTPPDTCRVLSNVRCLSEGVDVPALDAVLFLTPRNSQVDVVQSVGRVMRNAPGKQRGYVVLPVVIPAGIEPHEALNDNRTYAVVWQVLQALRSHDDRFDAMVNKLDLVGPDRSRMEVVAVADTVQRKTARLLDGNARKAAKAKSRHSIGEAQPGYEAEVQSEFEFEIGEVERALYAKVVEKCGNRHHWEDWANDIAKIAQTHIDRIKALLEDPSQAKAREAFSAFANELRDDLNDKVSDAEIIEMLAQHLITKPVFDALFADYSFASHNPMSKAMQAVLDVLDELHLEKEADTLQAFYDSVKLRAEGINSAAGKQKIVVELYDKFFRNAFPKMTERLGIVYTPVEVVDFILHSVNHLLEQEFGQTLGSNGVHILDPFTGTGTFITRLLQSGLIKPEELDHKYRHEIHANELVLLAYYIAAINIEATYHGIAGGDYVPFEGICLTDTFQMYEKEDLVDALLVDNSQRRRRQKTLDIRVIVGNPPYSIGQGSQNDNNQNIGYPALDARIAETHAARSGAALSKGLYDSYVRAIRWASDRIGNAGIIGFVTNGGYLEKAAMDGVRRCLVAEFSSLHVFNLRGDIRKNMLSKGQAKEGQNIFGSGSMAGIAISLLIRNPEANQRGHVYYHDIGDDLSRD
;
A
#
# COMPACT_ATOMS: atom_id res chain seq x y z
N MET A 1 9.24 18.14 11.01
CA MET A 1 8.87 17.94 12.44
C MET A 1 10.15 17.65 13.21
N LEU A 2 10.25 18.12 14.43
CA LEU A 2 11.45 18.01 15.26
C LEU A 2 11.14 17.15 16.45
N ALA A 3 11.85 16.02 16.58
CA ALA A 3 11.78 15.15 17.75
C ALA A 3 12.91 15.51 18.72
N VAL A 4 12.57 15.89 19.94
CA VAL A 4 13.51 16.25 21.01
C VAL A 4 13.22 15.40 22.22
N GLU A 5 14.23 14.75 22.78
CA GLU A 5 14.10 14.04 24.04
C GLU A 5 14.51 14.91 25.22
N GLU A 6 13.75 14.81 26.31
CA GLU A 6 13.96 15.58 27.54
C GLU A 6 15.34 15.33 28.19
N SER A 7 15.92 14.14 28.02
CA SER A 7 17.22 13.74 28.57
C SER A 7 18.42 14.45 27.91
N HIS A 8 18.28 14.98 26.72
CA HIS A 8 19.33 15.71 26.00
C HIS A 8 19.50 17.15 26.44
N ILE A 9 18.66 17.63 27.34
CA ILE A 9 18.86 18.90 28.02
C ILE A 9 19.89 18.67 29.13
N ASN A 10 21.15 18.92 28.77
CA ASN A 10 22.29 18.61 29.64
C ASN A 10 22.26 19.40 30.95
N ARG A 11 23.16 19.04 31.90
CA ARG A 11 23.26 19.66 33.24
C ARG A 11 23.41 21.17 33.22
N ARG A 12 24.02 21.75 32.20
CA ARG A 12 24.24 23.21 32.10
C ARG A 12 22.94 23.92 31.73
N LEU A 13 22.17 23.41 30.80
CA LEU A 13 20.80 23.86 30.53
C LEU A 13 19.89 23.66 31.74
N GLN A 14 19.98 22.55 32.44
CA GLN A 14 19.24 22.30 33.68
C GLN A 14 19.63 23.30 34.79
N THR A 15 20.89 23.77 34.84
CA THR A 15 21.34 24.77 35.79
C THR A 15 20.80 26.17 35.43
N LEU A 16 20.80 26.51 34.14
CA LEU A 16 20.17 27.74 33.63
C LEU A 16 18.66 27.78 33.91
N LEU A 17 17.98 26.66 33.89
CA LEU A 17 16.54 26.52 34.15
C LEU A 17 16.20 26.52 35.64
N LYS A 18 17.19 26.30 36.54
CA LYS A 18 17.02 26.26 38.00
C LYS A 18 17.28 27.59 38.70
N ASP A 19 17.68 28.62 37.96
CA ASP A 19 17.85 29.97 38.52
C ASP A 19 16.49 30.49 39.01
N GLU A 20 16.38 30.95 40.24
CA GLU A 20 15.10 31.28 40.94
C GLU A 20 14.23 32.32 40.22
N ASN A 21 14.77 33.02 39.24
CA ASN A 21 14.06 33.98 38.38
C ASN A 21 13.57 33.40 37.05
N ASN A 22 13.77 32.14 36.79
CA ASN A 22 13.53 31.54 35.48
C ASN A 22 12.38 30.53 35.51
N SER A 23 11.26 30.88 34.90
CA SER A 23 10.05 30.06 34.88
C SER A 23 9.95 29.09 33.68
N LEU A 24 10.99 29.06 32.81
CA LEU A 24 11.00 28.25 31.63
C LEU A 24 11.10 26.73 31.99
N ARG A 25 10.21 25.92 31.44
CA ARG A 25 10.24 24.47 31.66
C ARG A 25 11.16 23.77 30.67
N VAL A 26 11.59 22.56 31.05
CA VAL A 26 12.43 21.68 30.25
C VAL A 26 11.82 21.41 28.86
N ASP A 27 10.51 21.22 28.78
CA ASP A 27 9.79 21.03 27.51
C ASP A 27 9.88 22.26 26.59
N ASP A 28 9.81 23.47 27.13
CA ASP A 28 9.87 24.69 26.33
C ASP A 28 11.31 24.98 25.88
N ALA A 29 12.30 24.65 26.70
CA ALA A 29 13.71 24.70 26.31
C ALA A 29 13.99 23.70 25.18
N ALA A 30 13.44 22.47 25.30
CA ALA A 30 13.54 21.45 24.24
C ALA A 30 12.93 21.91 22.91
N LYS A 31 11.78 22.60 22.96
CA LYS A 31 11.16 23.20 21.76
C LYS A 31 12.03 24.28 21.16
N ILE A 32 12.68 25.15 22.00
CA ILE A 32 13.62 26.18 21.53
C ILE A 32 14.80 25.54 20.80
N VAL A 33 15.44 24.53 21.39
CA VAL A 33 16.57 23.80 20.75
C VAL A 33 16.14 23.19 19.42
N GLY A 34 15.00 22.53 19.40
CA GLY A 34 14.44 21.98 18.16
C GLY A 34 14.22 23.06 17.11
N CYS A 35 13.57 24.16 17.44
CA CYS A 35 13.36 25.27 16.52
C CYS A 35 14.69 25.87 16.01
N TRP A 36 15.70 26.03 16.86
CA TRP A 36 17.02 26.49 16.45
C TRP A 36 17.65 25.53 15.43
N LYS A 37 17.61 24.22 15.67
CA LYS A 37 18.17 23.22 14.75
C LYS A 37 17.52 23.29 13.36
N ALA A 38 16.20 23.50 13.30
CA ALA A 38 15.52 23.73 12.03
C ALA A 38 15.91 25.05 11.37
N LEU A 39 16.01 26.17 12.15
CA LEU A 39 16.39 27.47 11.64
C LEU A 39 17.83 27.48 11.12
N ALA A 40 18.73 26.73 11.76
CA ALA A 40 20.11 26.49 11.32
C ALA A 40 20.21 25.47 10.15
N LYS A 41 19.11 24.86 9.75
CA LYS A 41 19.03 23.79 8.73
C LYS A 41 19.89 22.56 9.02
N LEU A 42 20.17 22.30 10.27
CA LEU A 42 20.96 21.14 10.69
C LEU A 42 20.14 19.85 10.58
N GLY A 43 20.61 18.92 9.77
CA GLY A 43 19.93 17.62 9.54
C GLY A 43 18.76 17.71 8.57
N ILE A 44 18.54 18.81 7.86
CA ILE A 44 17.56 18.94 6.78
C ILE A 44 18.23 18.52 5.48
N HIS A 45 17.59 17.61 4.71
CA HIS A 45 18.06 17.20 3.39
C HIS A 45 17.61 18.22 2.35
N GLU A 46 18.57 18.87 1.73
CA GLU A 46 18.31 19.81 0.65
C GLU A 46 18.43 19.13 -0.71
N GLY A 47 17.51 19.44 -1.62
CA GLY A 47 17.57 18.98 -3.00
C GLY A 47 18.76 19.60 -3.77
N ALA A 48 19.18 19.00 -4.86
CA ALA A 48 20.25 19.53 -5.70
C ALA A 48 19.90 20.95 -6.20
N GLY A 49 20.69 21.94 -5.79
CA GLY A 49 20.53 23.36 -6.16
C GLY A 49 19.85 24.25 -5.11
N GLU A 50 19.56 23.74 -3.92
CA GLU A 50 18.99 24.52 -2.82
C GLU A 50 20.08 25.15 -1.93
N SER A 51 19.75 26.31 -1.33
CA SER A 51 20.71 27.03 -0.48
C SER A 51 20.81 26.41 0.91
N ALA A 52 22.01 26.02 1.30
CA ALA A 52 22.34 25.57 2.66
C ALA A 52 22.35 26.72 3.70
N GLU A 53 22.04 27.95 3.29
CA GLU A 53 22.04 29.09 4.21
C GLU A 53 20.98 28.95 5.31
N PRO A 54 21.31 29.31 6.58
CA PRO A 54 20.35 29.32 7.67
C PRO A 54 19.15 30.24 7.40
N MET A 55 18.01 29.95 8.01
CA MET A 55 16.82 30.77 7.94
C MET A 55 17.04 32.06 8.78
N LYS A 56 16.73 33.21 8.20
CA LYS A 56 17.05 34.52 8.81
C LYS A 56 15.90 35.12 9.61
N ARG A 57 14.65 34.78 9.28
CA ARG A 57 13.45 35.40 9.87
C ARG A 57 12.37 34.38 10.18
N ALA A 58 11.95 34.33 11.44
CA ALA A 58 10.89 33.46 11.88
C ALA A 58 9.87 34.15 12.78
N VAL A 59 8.62 33.67 12.73
CA VAL A 59 7.55 34.06 13.66
C VAL A 59 7.17 32.83 14.49
N ALA A 60 7.17 33.01 15.84
CA ALA A 60 6.79 31.97 16.78
C ALA A 60 5.40 32.22 17.38
N PHE A 61 4.53 31.23 17.37
CA PHE A 61 3.19 31.31 17.96
C PHE A 61 3.14 30.57 19.29
N CYS A 62 2.80 31.32 20.35
CA CYS A 62 2.69 30.87 21.74
C CYS A 62 1.23 30.90 22.23
N GLN A 63 0.99 30.33 23.43
CA GLN A 63 -0.36 30.22 23.99
C GLN A 63 -0.81 31.46 24.77
N VAL A 64 0.08 32.03 25.57
CA VAL A 64 -0.19 33.17 26.42
C VAL A 64 0.92 34.23 26.31
N ILE A 65 0.63 35.47 26.70
CA ILE A 65 1.63 36.55 26.75
C ILE A 65 2.57 36.32 27.92
N GLU A 66 2.00 36.15 29.12
CA GLU A 66 2.70 35.84 30.37
C GLU A 66 2.00 34.71 31.11
N PRO A 67 2.74 33.89 31.88
CA PRO A 67 2.13 32.84 32.68
C PRO A 67 1.35 33.46 33.85
N SER A 68 0.19 32.87 34.14
CA SER A 68 -0.60 33.28 35.32
C SER A 68 0.06 32.77 36.60
N ARG A 69 0.34 33.64 37.57
CA ARG A 69 0.85 33.25 38.87
C ARG A 69 -0.15 32.30 39.56
N GLY A 70 0.26 31.06 39.82
CA GLY A 70 -0.58 30.04 40.48
C GLY A 70 -1.49 29.21 39.58
N GLY A 71 -1.34 29.27 38.27
CA GLY A 71 -2.07 28.42 37.33
C GLY A 71 -1.72 26.93 37.48
N LYS A 72 -2.75 26.04 37.56
CA LYS A 72 -2.56 24.57 37.64
C LYS A 72 -2.05 23.91 36.36
N THR A 73 -2.16 24.60 35.22
CA THR A 73 -1.79 24.08 33.90
C THR A 73 -0.70 24.93 33.29
N HIS A 74 0.37 24.30 32.82
CA HIS A 74 1.45 24.98 32.11
C HIS A 74 0.95 25.55 30.76
N LYS A 75 1.35 26.77 30.44
CA LYS A 75 1.06 27.44 29.17
C LYS A 75 2.34 28.09 28.63
N VAL A 76 2.63 27.84 27.36
CA VAL A 76 3.82 28.39 26.69
C VAL A 76 3.67 29.93 26.56
N SER A 77 4.57 30.65 27.17
CA SER A 77 4.55 32.11 27.24
C SER A 77 5.40 32.76 26.13
N SER A 78 4.82 33.73 25.43
CA SER A 78 5.51 34.41 24.36
C SER A 78 6.67 35.32 24.86
N LYS A 79 6.54 35.90 26.04
CA LYS A 79 7.62 36.69 26.66
C LYS A 79 8.75 35.78 27.12
N GLU A 80 8.47 34.70 27.85
CA GLU A 80 9.49 33.75 28.31
C GLU A 80 10.26 33.13 27.15
N ILE A 81 9.57 32.75 26.08
CA ILE A 81 10.23 32.24 24.86
C ILE A 81 11.17 33.31 24.27
N ALA A 82 10.73 34.57 24.15
CA ALA A 82 11.57 35.65 23.60
C ALA A 82 12.80 35.89 24.46
N ASP A 83 12.62 35.97 25.79
CA ASP A 83 13.68 36.29 26.73
C ASP A 83 14.73 35.18 26.82
N MET A 84 14.30 33.90 26.70
CA MET A 84 15.16 32.74 26.90
C MET A 84 15.73 32.16 25.63
N PHE A 85 15.19 32.48 24.44
CA PHE A 85 15.56 31.84 23.18
C PHE A 85 17.06 31.89 22.94
N LYS A 86 17.67 33.07 23.05
CA LYS A 86 19.11 33.24 22.88
C LYS A 86 19.91 32.45 23.91
N ALA A 87 19.56 32.57 25.20
CA ALA A 87 20.30 31.94 26.30
C ALA A 87 20.29 30.40 26.19
N VAL A 88 19.14 29.82 25.79
CA VAL A 88 19.00 28.39 25.58
C VAL A 88 19.80 27.90 24.39
N VAL A 89 19.77 28.64 23.28
CA VAL A 89 20.54 28.30 22.06
C VAL A 89 22.04 28.39 22.32
N ASP A 90 22.51 29.49 22.96
CA ASP A 90 23.92 29.67 23.28
C ASP A 90 24.42 28.55 24.21
N ALA A 91 23.66 28.22 25.26
CA ALA A 91 24.00 27.16 26.19
C ALA A 91 24.01 25.77 25.53
N TYR A 92 23.12 25.52 24.56
CA TYR A 92 23.11 24.29 23.80
C TYR A 92 24.32 24.18 22.88
N GLN A 93 24.62 25.23 22.11
CA GLN A 93 25.79 25.29 21.22
C GLN A 93 27.12 25.12 21.96
N ASP A 94 27.24 25.68 23.16
CA ASP A 94 28.39 25.50 24.04
C ASP A 94 28.52 24.04 24.54
N ALA A 95 27.41 23.39 24.75
CA ALA A 95 27.39 22.03 25.28
C ALA A 95 27.74 20.99 24.24
N GLU A 96 27.38 21.22 23.00
CA GLU A 96 27.64 20.34 21.87
C GLU A 96 28.99 20.65 21.19
N ASP A 97 29.82 21.50 21.75
CA ASP A 97 31.13 21.92 21.19
C ASP A 97 31.06 22.34 19.72
N ILE A 98 29.98 23.06 19.33
CA ILE A 98 29.81 23.49 17.96
C ILE A 98 30.89 24.52 17.63
N GLU A 99 31.63 24.29 16.55
CA GLU A 99 32.71 25.16 16.07
C GLU A 99 32.17 26.61 15.83
N ASP A 100 32.97 27.61 16.18
CA ASP A 100 32.58 29.03 16.06
C ASP A 100 32.09 29.41 14.65
N ALA A 101 32.65 28.80 13.60
CA ALA A 101 32.25 29.03 12.21
C ALA A 101 30.85 28.45 11.85
N ALA A 102 30.33 27.50 12.63
CA ALA A 102 29.01 26.89 12.45
C ALA A 102 27.97 27.38 13.45
N ARG A 103 28.37 28.27 14.38
CA ARG A 103 27.48 28.87 15.38
C ARG A 103 26.49 29.86 14.75
N MET A 104 25.23 29.75 15.15
CA MET A 104 24.17 30.66 14.73
C MET A 104 23.64 31.48 15.94
N THR A 105 23.68 32.78 15.84
CA THR A 105 23.08 33.68 16.83
C THR A 105 21.58 33.78 16.62
N CYS A 106 20.80 33.56 17.68
CA CYS A 106 19.35 33.77 17.65
C CYS A 106 18.94 34.96 18.47
N GLU A 107 18.43 36.01 17.80
CA GLU A 107 17.82 37.15 18.45
C GLU A 107 16.30 36.93 18.51
N ALA A 108 15.69 37.12 19.68
CA ALA A 108 14.24 36.99 19.81
C ALA A 108 13.62 38.25 20.46
N LYS A 109 12.44 38.64 19.98
CA LYS A 109 11.63 39.71 20.58
C LYS A 109 10.18 39.26 20.69
N HIS A 110 9.46 39.85 21.62
CA HIS A 110 8.04 39.59 21.84
C HIS A 110 7.19 40.73 21.29
N VAL A 111 6.00 40.41 20.75
CA VAL A 111 4.98 41.41 20.37
C VAL A 111 3.59 40.90 20.82
N ASP A 112 2.78 41.82 21.38
CA ASP A 112 1.43 41.51 21.84
C ASP A 112 0.39 42.59 21.50
N GLY A 113 -0.87 42.27 21.81
CA GLY A 113 -2.01 43.17 21.52
C GLY A 113 -2.03 44.48 22.33
N SER A 114 -1.37 44.51 23.48
CA SER A 114 -1.35 45.69 24.37
C SER A 114 -0.41 46.79 23.89
N MET A 115 0.54 46.49 23.02
CA MET A 115 1.48 47.46 22.42
C MET A 115 0.75 48.38 21.46
N ASN A 116 1.17 49.66 21.46
CA ASN A 116 0.67 50.64 20.48
C ASN A 116 1.17 50.34 19.06
N ALA A 117 0.62 51.04 18.06
CA ALA A 117 0.94 50.78 16.65
C ALA A 117 2.43 51.03 16.33
N GLY A 118 3.04 52.09 16.89
CA GLY A 118 4.44 52.39 16.66
C GLY A 118 5.40 51.37 17.28
N GLU A 119 5.08 50.82 18.45
CA GLU A 119 5.86 49.76 19.08
C GLU A 119 5.79 48.46 18.29
N LYS A 120 4.61 48.10 17.75
CA LYS A 120 4.44 46.94 16.88
C LYS A 120 5.21 47.10 15.58
N GLU A 121 5.12 48.29 14.95
CA GLU A 121 5.81 48.59 13.70
C GLU A 121 7.34 48.56 13.90
N ALA A 122 7.87 49.11 14.97
CA ALA A 122 9.30 49.05 15.28
C ALA A 122 9.83 47.63 15.44
N LYS A 123 9.03 46.71 16.00
CA LYS A 123 9.40 45.27 16.09
C LYS A 123 9.31 44.54 14.76
N LEU A 124 8.35 44.91 13.92
CA LEU A 124 8.24 44.39 12.57
C LEU A 124 9.37 44.89 11.67
N ASP A 125 9.73 46.16 11.78
CA ASP A 125 10.87 46.73 11.05
C ASP A 125 12.19 46.09 11.49
N TRP A 126 12.34 45.81 12.80
CA TRP A 126 13.47 45.02 13.28
C TRP A 126 13.53 43.64 12.65
N LEU A 127 12.38 42.95 12.53
CA LEU A 127 12.33 41.63 11.89
C LEU A 127 12.67 41.71 10.39
N LYS A 128 12.23 42.77 9.70
CA LYS A 128 12.47 42.99 8.27
C LYS A 128 13.90 43.44 7.96
N ALA A 129 14.57 44.07 8.90
CA ALA A 129 15.90 44.68 8.69
C ALA A 129 16.92 43.60 8.26
N PRO A 130 17.93 43.93 7.44
CA PRO A 130 19.00 43.04 7.06
C PRO A 130 19.66 42.42 8.29
N THR A 131 19.94 41.11 8.23
CA THR A 131 20.59 40.34 9.28
C THR A 131 21.94 39.80 8.81
N PRO A 132 22.95 39.68 9.69
CA PRO A 132 24.18 38.97 9.37
C PRO A 132 23.87 37.51 8.88
N PRO A 133 24.79 36.91 8.12
CA PRO A 133 24.56 35.55 7.58
C PRO A 133 24.34 34.48 8.66
N ASP A 134 24.99 34.63 9.80
CA ASP A 134 24.97 33.75 10.97
C ASP A 134 23.90 34.13 12.02
N THR A 135 22.99 35.01 11.70
CA THR A 135 21.99 35.51 12.64
C THR A 135 20.57 35.21 12.16
N CYS A 136 19.75 34.66 13.06
CA CYS A 136 18.31 34.47 12.87
C CYS A 136 17.53 35.39 13.83
N ARG A 137 16.45 35.99 13.36
CA ARG A 137 15.51 36.78 14.17
C ARG A 137 14.18 36.06 14.33
N VAL A 138 13.76 35.91 15.58
CA VAL A 138 12.49 35.27 15.95
C VAL A 138 11.57 36.28 16.62
N LEU A 139 10.37 36.49 16.08
CA LEU A 139 9.35 37.33 16.69
C LEU A 139 8.24 36.47 17.29
N SER A 140 8.20 36.38 18.62
CA SER A 140 7.18 35.59 19.32
C SER A 140 5.91 36.40 19.56
N ASN A 141 4.76 35.73 19.43
CA ASN A 141 3.46 36.36 19.67
C ASN A 141 2.40 35.31 20.06
N VAL A 142 1.21 35.81 20.49
CA VAL A 142 0.05 34.91 20.76
C VAL A 142 -0.96 35.02 19.62
N ARG A 143 -1.45 36.19 19.28
CA ARG A 143 -2.48 36.42 18.25
C ARG A 143 -2.25 37.63 17.37
N CYS A 144 -1.48 38.59 17.83
CA CYS A 144 -1.41 39.93 17.20
C CYS A 144 -0.79 39.92 15.78
N LEU A 145 -0.14 38.84 15.40
CA LEU A 145 0.41 38.63 14.05
C LEU A 145 -0.43 37.75 13.15
N SER A 146 -1.61 37.31 13.58
CA SER A 146 -2.51 36.54 12.72
C SER A 146 -3.18 37.38 11.65
N GLU A 147 -3.34 38.69 11.82
CA GLU A 147 -3.91 39.60 10.82
C GLU A 147 -3.00 40.83 10.59
N GLY A 148 -2.96 41.34 9.37
CA GLY A 148 -2.39 42.64 9.03
C GLY A 148 -0.86 42.77 8.94
N VAL A 149 -0.06 41.73 9.18
CA VAL A 149 1.40 41.79 9.10
C VAL A 149 1.93 41.31 7.76
N ASP A 150 2.54 42.20 7.02
CA ASP A 150 3.21 41.87 5.76
C ASP A 150 4.74 41.77 5.95
N VAL A 151 5.26 40.52 5.98
CA VAL A 151 6.69 40.23 5.99
C VAL A 151 7.00 39.24 4.84
N PRO A 152 7.17 39.73 3.61
CA PRO A 152 7.37 38.87 2.44
C PRO A 152 8.61 37.98 2.55
N ALA A 153 9.64 38.45 3.28
CA ALA A 153 10.89 37.70 3.46
C ALA A 153 10.88 36.75 4.68
N LEU A 154 9.71 36.37 5.20
CA LEU A 154 9.60 35.43 6.33
C LEU A 154 9.98 34.03 5.89
N ASP A 155 11.02 33.43 6.49
CA ASP A 155 11.52 32.08 6.12
C ASP A 155 10.76 30.97 6.83
N ALA A 156 10.40 31.16 8.13
CA ALA A 156 9.75 30.13 8.92
C ALA A 156 8.61 30.63 9.81
N VAL A 157 7.67 29.74 10.07
CA VAL A 157 6.66 29.87 11.14
C VAL A 157 6.84 28.72 12.11
N LEU A 158 6.96 29.05 13.41
CA LEU A 158 7.17 28.09 14.50
C LEU A 158 5.86 27.96 15.30
N PHE A 159 5.23 26.78 15.29
CA PHE A 159 4.03 26.53 16.09
C PHE A 159 4.40 25.82 17.40
N LEU A 160 4.50 26.57 18.49
CA LEU A 160 4.85 26.04 19.81
C LEU A 160 3.64 25.56 20.61
N THR A 161 2.43 25.94 20.18
CA THR A 161 1.16 25.61 20.85
C THR A 161 0.01 25.46 19.86
N PRO A 162 -1.04 24.72 20.22
CA PRO A 162 -2.27 24.61 19.42
C PRO A 162 -2.91 25.98 19.15
N ARG A 163 -3.44 26.17 17.97
CA ARG A 163 -4.21 27.37 17.57
C ARG A 163 -5.69 27.13 17.77
N ASN A 164 -6.45 28.20 17.95
CA ASN A 164 -7.88 28.12 18.23
C ASN A 164 -8.72 27.77 17.00
N SER A 165 -8.20 28.00 15.77
CA SER A 165 -8.91 27.69 14.55
C SER A 165 -7.96 27.28 13.43
N GLN A 166 -8.47 26.47 12.48
CA GLN A 166 -7.76 26.11 11.26
C GLN A 166 -7.47 27.35 10.40
N VAL A 167 -8.39 28.31 10.38
CA VAL A 167 -8.20 29.58 9.63
C VAL A 167 -6.98 30.35 10.10
N ASP A 168 -6.75 30.41 11.42
CA ASP A 168 -5.56 31.10 11.99
C ASP A 168 -4.26 30.38 11.54
N VAL A 169 -4.27 29.05 11.46
CA VAL A 169 -3.12 28.28 10.97
C VAL A 169 -2.85 28.59 9.51
N VAL A 170 -3.87 28.52 8.66
CA VAL A 170 -3.76 28.78 7.23
C VAL A 170 -3.27 30.19 6.93
N GLN A 171 -3.83 31.19 7.61
CA GLN A 171 -3.37 32.58 7.46
C GLN A 171 -1.92 32.75 7.89
N SER A 172 -1.49 32.06 8.94
CA SER A 172 -0.11 32.13 9.42
C SER A 172 0.86 31.45 8.44
N VAL A 173 0.49 30.31 7.89
CA VAL A 173 1.26 29.59 6.86
C VAL A 173 1.30 30.37 5.56
N GLY A 174 0.16 30.91 5.11
CA GLY A 174 0.08 31.73 3.89
C GLY A 174 1.06 32.89 3.84
N ARG A 175 1.51 33.40 5.00
CA ARG A 175 2.54 34.47 5.09
C ARG A 175 3.93 33.96 4.77
N VAL A 176 4.28 32.77 5.25
CA VAL A 176 5.57 32.16 4.97
C VAL A 176 5.63 31.65 3.51
N MET A 177 4.49 31.41 2.88
CA MET A 177 4.39 30.98 1.48
C MET A 177 4.54 32.14 0.47
N ARG A 178 4.58 33.40 0.91
CA ARG A 178 4.76 34.55 0.00
C ARG A 178 6.13 34.56 -0.64
N ASN A 179 6.16 34.86 -1.93
CA ASN A 179 7.40 34.99 -2.68
C ASN A 179 8.14 36.28 -2.27
N ALA A 180 9.46 36.13 -2.13
CA ALA A 180 10.38 37.25 -1.93
C ALA A 180 11.68 37.02 -2.71
N PRO A 181 12.40 38.08 -3.14
CA PRO A 181 13.67 37.92 -3.85
C PRO A 181 14.66 37.07 -3.05
N GLY A 182 15.20 36.02 -3.68
CA GLY A 182 16.16 35.09 -3.05
C GLY A 182 15.53 34.00 -2.16
N LYS A 183 14.22 34.00 -1.97
CA LYS A 183 13.52 32.99 -1.18
C LYS A 183 12.99 31.88 -2.09
N GLN A 184 13.41 30.64 -1.84
CA GLN A 184 12.97 29.46 -2.60
C GLN A 184 11.85 28.70 -1.88
N ARG A 185 11.86 28.65 -0.53
CA ARG A 185 10.89 27.91 0.29
C ARG A 185 10.45 28.69 1.53
N GLY A 186 9.29 28.34 2.04
CA GLY A 186 8.82 28.71 3.36
C GLY A 186 8.66 27.47 4.23
N TYR A 187 9.07 27.57 5.50
CA TYR A 187 9.12 26.44 6.42
C TYR A 187 8.06 26.56 7.51
N VAL A 188 7.36 25.47 7.77
CA VAL A 188 6.46 25.31 8.92
C VAL A 188 7.12 24.36 9.90
N VAL A 189 7.54 24.88 11.05
CA VAL A 189 8.28 24.10 12.05
C VAL A 189 7.36 23.71 13.19
N LEU A 190 7.31 22.40 13.46
CA LEU A 190 6.49 21.77 14.50
C LEU A 190 7.41 21.01 15.46
N PRO A 191 7.79 21.60 16.61
CA PRO A 191 8.60 20.89 17.59
C PRO A 191 7.76 19.83 18.31
N VAL A 192 8.29 18.60 18.33
CA VAL A 192 7.70 17.44 18.99
C VAL A 192 8.66 16.99 20.08
N VAL A 193 8.25 17.08 21.34
CA VAL A 193 9.04 16.61 22.49
C VAL A 193 8.54 15.24 22.90
N ILE A 194 9.42 14.23 22.84
CA ILE A 194 9.12 12.87 23.29
C ILE A 194 9.64 12.71 24.71
N PRO A 195 8.77 12.42 25.71
CA PRO A 195 9.20 12.22 27.09
C PRO A 195 10.18 11.05 27.20
N ALA A 196 11.23 11.23 28.00
CA ALA A 196 12.22 10.19 28.25
C ALA A 196 11.57 8.91 28.82
N GLY A 197 11.88 7.76 28.23
CA GLY A 197 11.41 6.45 28.70
C GLY A 197 10.00 6.04 28.26
N ILE A 198 9.42 6.73 27.30
CA ILE A 198 8.16 6.34 26.65
C ILE A 198 8.44 6.01 25.18
N GLU A 199 7.87 4.92 24.69
CA GLU A 199 7.94 4.56 23.28
C GLU A 199 7.38 5.69 22.40
N PRO A 200 8.04 6.07 21.28
CA PRO A 200 7.58 7.15 20.43
C PRO A 200 6.13 6.99 19.96
N HIS A 201 5.70 5.78 19.61
CA HIS A 201 4.33 5.52 19.18
C HIS A 201 3.31 5.65 20.32
N GLU A 202 3.70 5.35 21.57
CA GLU A 202 2.85 5.53 22.76
C GLU A 202 2.76 7.00 23.16
N ALA A 203 3.91 7.71 23.18
CA ALA A 203 3.96 9.13 23.46
C ALA A 203 3.04 9.92 22.53
N LEU A 204 3.10 9.65 21.24
CA LEU A 204 2.30 10.31 20.20
C LEU A 204 0.79 10.03 20.27
N ASN A 205 0.34 9.10 21.12
CA ASN A 205 -1.08 8.89 21.39
C ASN A 205 -1.72 9.99 22.25
N ASP A 206 -0.92 10.78 22.97
CA ASP A 206 -1.45 11.88 23.77
C ASP A 206 -1.93 13.04 22.86
N ASN A 207 -3.22 13.03 22.57
CA ASN A 207 -3.87 14.01 21.71
C ASN A 207 -3.81 15.44 22.28
N ARG A 208 -3.57 15.64 23.58
CA ARG A 208 -3.47 16.99 24.17
C ARG A 208 -2.09 17.57 23.94
N THR A 209 -1.06 16.80 24.19
CA THR A 209 0.34 17.23 24.04
C THR A 209 0.67 17.54 22.57
N TYR A 210 0.21 16.71 21.64
CA TYR A 210 0.52 16.85 20.21
C TYR A 210 -0.60 17.49 19.38
N ALA A 211 -1.61 18.10 20.02
CA ALA A 211 -2.74 18.74 19.33
C ALA A 211 -2.30 19.76 18.28
N VAL A 212 -1.23 20.51 18.55
CA VAL A 212 -0.69 21.51 17.60
C VAL A 212 -0.23 20.87 16.30
N VAL A 213 0.45 19.72 16.38
CA VAL A 213 0.96 19.01 15.20
C VAL A 213 -0.20 18.58 14.31
N TRP A 214 -1.19 17.92 14.89
CA TRP A 214 -2.34 17.42 14.15
C TRP A 214 -3.21 18.53 13.57
N GLN A 215 -3.44 19.62 14.31
CA GLN A 215 -4.19 20.78 13.82
C GLN A 215 -3.50 21.47 12.65
N VAL A 216 -2.19 21.67 12.72
CA VAL A 216 -1.44 22.33 11.64
C VAL A 216 -1.42 21.45 10.39
N LEU A 217 -1.16 20.14 10.53
CA LEU A 217 -1.16 19.22 9.41
C LEU A 217 -2.53 19.10 8.76
N GLN A 218 -3.61 19.04 9.55
CA GLN A 218 -4.98 19.04 9.03
C GLN A 218 -5.35 20.33 8.30
N ALA A 219 -4.92 21.47 8.84
CA ALA A 219 -5.16 22.76 8.21
C ALA A 219 -4.38 22.91 6.88
N LEU A 220 -3.12 22.48 6.83
CA LEU A 220 -2.34 22.46 5.60
C LEU A 220 -2.99 21.56 4.55
N ARG A 221 -3.44 20.39 4.96
CA ARG A 221 -4.11 19.43 4.11
C ARG A 221 -5.40 19.95 3.47
N SER A 222 -6.21 20.71 4.21
CA SER A 222 -7.47 21.29 3.72
C SER A 222 -7.27 22.44 2.72
N HIS A 223 -6.05 22.94 2.53
CA HIS A 223 -5.74 24.09 1.69
C HIS A 223 -4.64 23.86 0.64
N ASP A 224 -4.00 22.70 0.64
CA ASP A 224 -2.99 22.30 -0.35
C ASP A 224 -3.23 20.87 -0.80
N ASP A 225 -3.81 20.70 -2.00
CA ASP A 225 -4.11 19.41 -2.60
C ASP A 225 -2.87 18.54 -2.76
N ARG A 226 -1.70 19.14 -2.97
CA ARG A 226 -0.43 18.40 -3.07
C ARG A 226 0.01 17.85 -1.74
N PHE A 227 -0.19 18.62 -0.67
CA PHE A 227 0.08 18.15 0.68
C PHE A 227 -0.93 17.09 1.11
N ASP A 228 -2.21 17.25 0.76
CA ASP A 228 -3.24 16.22 0.96
C ASP A 228 -2.87 14.91 0.27
N ALA A 229 -2.51 14.96 -1.00
CA ALA A 229 -2.07 13.80 -1.76
C ALA A 229 -0.83 13.14 -1.15
N MET A 230 0.14 13.91 -0.64
CA MET A 230 1.33 13.39 0.04
C MET A 230 0.97 12.66 1.34
N VAL A 231 0.16 13.27 2.21
CA VAL A 231 -0.24 12.65 3.49
C VAL A 231 -0.99 11.33 3.27
N ASN A 232 -1.86 11.27 2.28
CA ASN A 232 -2.61 10.05 1.95
C ASN A 232 -1.75 8.94 1.32
N LYS A 233 -0.55 9.26 0.83
CA LYS A 233 0.41 8.30 0.26
C LYS A 233 1.50 7.87 1.23
N LEU A 234 1.60 8.48 2.41
CA LEU A 234 2.70 8.23 3.34
C LEU A 234 2.88 6.77 3.73
N ASP A 235 1.78 6.03 3.91
CA ASP A 235 1.80 4.60 4.23
C ASP A 235 2.10 3.72 3.01
N LEU A 236 1.93 4.24 1.79
CA LEU A 236 2.12 3.53 0.53
C LEU A 236 3.56 3.66 0.01
N VAL A 237 4.12 4.86 0.10
CA VAL A 237 5.37 5.25 -0.62
C VAL A 237 6.45 5.75 0.33
N GLY A 238 6.10 6.00 1.60
CA GLY A 238 6.99 6.66 2.56
C GLY A 238 6.99 8.19 2.40
N PRO A 239 7.79 8.89 3.22
CA PRO A 239 7.79 10.34 3.26
C PRO A 239 8.47 10.99 2.03
N ASP A 240 7.81 12.01 1.49
CA ASP A 240 8.45 12.94 0.56
C ASP A 240 9.23 13.98 1.36
N ARG A 241 10.54 13.74 1.52
CA ARG A 241 11.44 14.62 2.29
C ARG A 241 11.55 16.04 1.73
N SER A 242 11.18 16.25 0.47
CA SER A 242 11.13 17.62 -0.09
C SER A 242 10.00 18.46 0.47
N ARG A 243 8.98 17.84 1.06
CA ARG A 243 7.75 18.50 1.57
C ARG A 243 7.58 18.35 3.07
N MET A 244 7.94 17.19 3.62
CA MET A 244 7.83 16.93 5.05
C MET A 244 9.02 16.12 5.52
N GLU A 245 9.73 16.61 6.50
CA GLU A 245 10.90 15.98 7.08
C GLU A 245 10.84 15.96 8.60
N VAL A 246 11.38 14.93 9.21
CA VAL A 246 11.55 14.80 10.65
C VAL A 246 13.03 14.95 10.95
N VAL A 247 13.37 15.98 11.75
CA VAL A 247 14.73 16.25 12.20
C VAL A 247 14.82 15.93 13.68
N ALA A 248 15.70 15.01 14.07
CA ALA A 248 15.96 14.72 15.47
C ALA A 248 17.04 15.66 16.05
N VAL A 249 16.94 15.97 17.35
CA VAL A 249 17.93 16.82 18.03
C VAL A 249 19.20 16.04 18.39
N ALA A 250 19.09 14.71 18.57
CA ALA A 250 20.19 13.85 18.87
C ALA A 250 20.18 12.59 17.99
N ASP A 251 21.34 11.93 17.84
CA ASP A 251 21.48 10.76 16.97
C ASP A 251 20.85 9.49 17.56
N THR A 252 20.62 9.45 18.88
CA THR A 252 19.96 8.35 19.58
C THR A 252 18.99 8.88 20.62
N VAL A 253 17.90 8.15 20.86
CA VAL A 253 16.88 8.45 21.88
C VAL A 253 16.99 7.38 22.97
N GLN A 254 17.25 7.77 24.23
CA GLN A 254 17.43 6.83 25.34
C GLN A 254 16.10 6.41 25.95
N ARG A 255 15.92 5.11 26.17
CA ARG A 255 14.72 4.51 26.76
C ARG A 255 14.91 4.16 28.24
N LYS A 256 14.04 4.65 29.12
CA LYS A 256 13.94 4.19 30.52
C LYS A 256 12.86 3.12 30.66
N THR A 257 13.24 1.85 30.57
CA THR A 257 12.33 0.70 30.73
C THR A 257 11.99 0.35 32.19
N ALA A 258 12.57 1.04 33.16
CA ALA A 258 12.63 0.60 34.56
C ALA A 258 11.32 0.75 35.37
N ARG A 259 10.33 1.53 34.96
CA ARG A 259 9.13 1.74 35.80
C ARG A 259 8.04 0.68 35.68
N LEU A 260 7.94 -0.04 34.57
CA LEU A 260 6.91 -1.07 34.38
C LEU A 260 7.28 -2.42 35.03
N LEU A 261 8.56 -2.78 35.05
CA LEU A 261 9.03 -3.98 35.72
C LEU A 261 9.02 -3.86 37.27
N ASP A 262 9.26 -2.65 37.82
CA ASP A 262 9.24 -2.36 39.23
C ASP A 262 7.83 -2.47 39.87
N GLY A 263 6.79 -2.13 39.13
CA GLY A 263 5.39 -2.25 39.59
C GLY A 263 4.91 -3.69 39.75
N ASN A 264 5.34 -4.58 38.88
CA ASN A 264 4.99 -6.00 38.95
C ASN A 264 5.90 -6.79 39.91
N ALA A 265 7.19 -6.43 39.98
CA ALA A 265 8.13 -7.02 40.96
C ALA A 265 7.75 -6.63 42.40
N ARG A 266 7.36 -5.39 42.67
CA ARG A 266 6.87 -4.97 44.00
C ARG A 266 5.54 -5.60 44.39
N LYS A 267 4.62 -5.86 43.44
CA LYS A 267 3.39 -6.61 43.73
C LYS A 267 3.68 -8.09 43.99
N ALA A 268 4.62 -8.70 43.27
CA ALA A 268 5.05 -10.09 43.51
C ALA A 268 5.82 -10.23 44.83
N ALA A 269 6.69 -9.27 45.19
CA ALA A 269 7.39 -9.24 46.46
C ALA A 269 6.47 -9.03 47.67
N LYS A 270 5.44 -8.16 47.54
CA LYS A 270 4.41 -8.00 48.60
C LYS A 270 3.53 -9.23 48.79
N ALA A 271 3.32 -10.03 47.74
CA ALA A 271 2.56 -11.29 47.84
C ALA A 271 3.38 -12.43 48.48
N LYS A 272 4.72 -12.39 48.35
CA LYS A 272 5.59 -13.39 48.95
C LYS A 272 6.02 -13.11 50.43
N SER A 273 5.85 -11.88 50.91
CA SER A 273 6.26 -11.49 52.27
C SER A 273 5.26 -11.88 53.38
N ARG A 274 4.22 -12.67 53.11
CA ARG A 274 3.24 -13.08 54.12
C ARG A 274 3.50 -14.44 54.74
N HIS A 275 4.48 -15.22 54.29
CA HIS A 275 4.82 -16.50 54.92
C HIS A 275 6.31 -16.82 54.73
N SER A 276 7.15 -16.45 55.67
CA SER A 276 8.22 -17.24 56.26
C SER A 276 9.07 -16.41 57.23
N ILE A 277 9.22 -16.93 58.40
CA ILE A 277 10.16 -16.49 59.45
C ILE A 277 11.43 -17.29 59.23
N GLY A 278 12.57 -16.59 59.02
CA GLY A 278 13.93 -17.12 59.20
C GLY A 278 14.55 -17.73 57.94
N GLU A 279 15.36 -16.92 57.32
CA GLU A 279 16.68 -17.22 56.77
C GLU A 279 17.15 -15.99 55.94
N ALA A 280 18.36 -15.50 56.24
CA ALA A 280 18.99 -14.42 55.50
C ALA A 280 19.39 -14.92 54.12
N GLN A 281 18.79 -14.36 53.05
CA GLN A 281 19.25 -14.57 51.67
C GLN A 281 20.35 -13.58 51.30
N PRO A 282 21.35 -14.03 50.49
CA PRO A 282 22.46 -13.19 50.05
C PRO A 282 21.94 -12.03 49.19
N GLY A 283 22.63 -10.89 49.34
CA GLY A 283 22.26 -9.64 48.72
C GLY A 283 22.07 -9.77 47.19
N TYR A 284 20.91 -9.34 46.75
CA TYR A 284 20.70 -9.06 45.33
C TYR A 284 21.54 -7.84 44.96
N GLU A 285 22.57 -8.03 44.14
CA GLU A 285 23.18 -6.94 43.39
C GLU A 285 22.06 -6.27 42.57
N ALA A 286 21.95 -4.95 42.72
CA ALA A 286 21.03 -4.17 41.91
C ALA A 286 21.43 -4.40 40.43
N GLU A 287 20.56 -5.08 39.67
CA GLU A 287 20.73 -5.16 38.24
C GLU A 287 20.84 -3.74 37.68
N VAL A 288 21.96 -3.47 37.04
CA VAL A 288 22.18 -2.23 36.30
C VAL A 288 21.06 -2.11 35.28
N GLN A 289 20.26 -1.06 35.43
CA GLN A 289 19.21 -0.72 34.45
C GLN A 289 19.86 -0.54 33.07
N SER A 290 19.63 -1.46 32.15
CA SER A 290 20.05 -1.30 30.78
C SER A 290 19.18 -0.21 30.14
N GLU A 291 19.80 0.87 29.75
CA GLU A 291 19.18 1.90 28.91
C GLU A 291 19.17 1.36 27.47
N PHE A 292 18.00 1.39 26.82
CA PHE A 292 17.87 1.03 25.41
C PHE A 292 17.92 2.31 24.57
N GLU A 293 18.74 2.29 23.52
CA GLU A 293 18.87 3.35 22.54
C GLU A 293 17.99 3.03 21.31
N PHE A 294 17.20 4.00 20.87
CA PHE A 294 16.44 3.90 19.63
C PHE A 294 17.20 4.57 18.49
N GLU A 295 17.19 3.94 17.33
CA GLU A 295 17.62 4.60 16.11
C GLU A 295 16.62 5.70 15.71
N ILE A 296 17.11 6.84 15.16
CA ILE A 296 16.31 7.96 14.67
C ILE A 296 15.20 7.50 13.72
N GLY A 297 15.48 6.49 12.88
CA GLY A 297 14.51 5.90 11.96
C GLY A 297 13.28 5.29 12.63
N GLU A 298 13.31 4.94 13.91
CA GLU A 298 12.13 4.44 14.65
C GLU A 298 11.20 5.60 15.03
N VAL A 299 11.77 6.71 15.50
CA VAL A 299 11.01 7.93 15.83
C VAL A 299 10.38 8.52 14.58
N GLU A 300 11.13 8.54 13.49
CA GLU A 300 10.66 9.00 12.18
C GLU A 300 9.49 8.14 11.70
N ARG A 301 9.63 6.82 11.70
CA ARG A 301 8.56 5.87 11.31
C ARG A 301 7.32 6.00 12.19
N ALA A 302 7.48 6.12 13.51
CA ALA A 302 6.36 6.32 14.43
C ALA A 302 5.60 7.63 14.16
N LEU A 303 6.33 8.72 13.87
CA LEU A 303 5.73 10.00 13.53
C LEU A 303 4.95 9.93 12.21
N TYR A 304 5.52 9.36 11.16
CA TYR A 304 4.81 9.21 9.87
C TYR A 304 3.59 8.31 9.99
N ALA A 305 3.68 7.18 10.70
CA ALA A 305 2.53 6.32 10.96
C ALA A 305 1.40 7.06 11.70
N LYS A 306 1.76 7.91 12.68
CA LYS A 306 0.77 8.73 13.39
C LYS A 306 0.21 9.89 12.55
N VAL A 307 0.97 10.46 11.64
CA VAL A 307 0.44 11.43 10.67
C VAL A 307 -0.64 10.79 9.81
N VAL A 308 -0.41 9.58 9.30
CA VAL A 308 -1.43 8.83 8.54
C VAL A 308 -2.66 8.54 9.41
N GLU A 309 -2.46 8.06 10.64
CA GLU A 309 -3.57 7.73 11.57
C GLU A 309 -4.41 8.97 11.94
N LYS A 310 -3.77 10.10 12.26
CA LYS A 310 -4.44 11.30 12.80
C LYS A 310 -4.89 12.29 11.73
N CYS A 311 -4.18 12.35 10.62
CA CYS A 311 -4.42 13.32 9.55
C CYS A 311 -4.83 12.64 8.24
N GLY A 312 -4.60 11.34 8.04
CA GLY A 312 -5.03 10.61 6.85
C GLY A 312 -6.56 10.56 6.73
N ASN A 313 -7.07 10.57 5.50
CA ASN A 313 -8.48 10.31 5.26
C ASN A 313 -8.69 8.80 5.11
N ARG A 314 -9.31 8.16 6.09
CA ARG A 314 -9.60 6.71 6.03
C ARG A 314 -10.54 6.33 4.90
N HIS A 315 -11.39 7.26 4.45
CA HIS A 315 -12.35 7.06 3.37
C HIS A 315 -11.89 7.64 2.03
N HIS A 316 -10.66 8.16 1.97
CA HIS A 316 -10.13 8.83 0.78
C HIS A 316 -10.26 8.01 -0.51
N TRP A 317 -9.95 6.72 -0.43
CA TRP A 317 -10.10 5.81 -1.57
C TRP A 317 -11.56 5.46 -1.86
N GLU A 318 -12.42 5.42 -0.83
CA GLU A 318 -13.86 5.16 -0.97
C GLU A 318 -14.58 6.36 -1.59
N ASP A 319 -14.26 7.58 -1.15
CA ASP A 319 -14.80 8.82 -1.73
C ASP A 319 -14.41 8.93 -3.19
N TRP A 320 -13.14 8.70 -3.48
CA TRP A 320 -12.61 8.71 -4.84
C TRP A 320 -13.23 7.60 -5.70
N ALA A 321 -13.39 6.39 -5.17
CA ALA A 321 -14.07 5.29 -5.84
C ALA A 321 -15.53 5.60 -6.20
N ASN A 322 -16.24 6.31 -5.30
CA ASN A 322 -17.62 6.74 -5.58
C ASN A 322 -17.71 7.76 -6.71
N ASP A 323 -16.76 8.69 -6.78
CA ASP A 323 -16.73 9.67 -7.88
C ASP A 323 -16.43 8.99 -9.21
N ILE A 324 -15.53 8.01 -9.22
CA ILE A 324 -15.21 7.24 -10.43
C ILE A 324 -16.36 6.32 -10.83
N ALA A 325 -17.09 5.74 -9.88
CA ALA A 325 -18.29 4.97 -10.22
C ALA A 325 -19.32 5.81 -10.98
N LYS A 326 -19.49 7.10 -10.63
CA LYS A 326 -20.32 8.03 -11.40
C LYS A 326 -19.77 8.29 -12.80
N ILE A 327 -18.46 8.50 -12.92
CA ILE A 327 -17.77 8.70 -14.20
C ILE A 327 -17.91 7.46 -15.08
N ALA A 328 -17.71 6.26 -14.50
CA ALA A 328 -17.90 4.99 -15.20
C ALA A 328 -19.32 4.86 -15.76
N GLN A 329 -20.34 5.16 -14.95
CA GLN A 329 -21.72 5.12 -15.39
C GLN A 329 -21.98 6.13 -16.50
N THR A 330 -21.42 7.33 -16.42
CA THR A 330 -21.53 8.34 -17.49
C THR A 330 -20.96 7.83 -18.81
N HIS A 331 -19.77 7.18 -18.79
CA HIS A 331 -19.19 6.59 -20.00
C HIS A 331 -20.05 5.44 -20.55
N ILE A 332 -20.55 4.56 -19.68
CA ILE A 332 -21.44 3.46 -20.09
C ILE A 332 -22.69 4.00 -20.77
N ASP A 333 -23.37 4.96 -20.16
CA ASP A 333 -24.61 5.54 -20.69
C ASP A 333 -24.37 6.27 -22.02
N ARG A 334 -23.22 6.90 -22.16
CA ARG A 334 -22.80 7.60 -23.38
C ARG A 334 -22.50 6.64 -24.52
N ILE A 335 -21.73 5.59 -24.30
CA ILE A 335 -21.45 4.57 -25.32
C ILE A 335 -22.76 3.90 -25.74
N LYS A 336 -23.68 3.60 -24.81
CA LYS A 336 -25.01 3.07 -25.13
C LYS A 336 -25.81 4.00 -26.00
N ALA A 337 -25.92 5.28 -25.62
CA ALA A 337 -26.67 6.27 -26.40
C ALA A 337 -26.11 6.41 -27.80
N LEU A 338 -24.79 6.38 -27.99
CA LEU A 338 -24.14 6.42 -29.29
C LEU A 338 -24.50 5.19 -30.14
N LEU A 339 -24.50 4.01 -29.57
CA LEU A 339 -24.82 2.76 -30.26
C LEU A 339 -26.32 2.63 -30.56
N GLU A 340 -27.20 3.27 -29.79
CA GLU A 340 -28.65 3.32 -30.01
C GLU A 340 -29.04 4.34 -31.05
N ASP A 341 -28.20 5.32 -31.37
CA ASP A 341 -28.49 6.34 -32.41
C ASP A 341 -28.46 5.73 -33.82
N PRO A 342 -29.59 5.76 -34.56
CA PRO A 342 -29.67 5.21 -35.92
C PRO A 342 -28.71 5.86 -36.92
N SER A 343 -28.29 7.10 -36.69
CA SER A 343 -27.36 7.83 -37.54
C SER A 343 -25.93 7.32 -37.45
N GLN A 344 -25.58 6.60 -36.39
CA GLN A 344 -24.22 6.16 -36.06
C GLN A 344 -23.93 4.72 -36.56
N ALA A 345 -24.10 4.46 -37.83
CA ALA A 345 -23.90 3.13 -38.44
C ALA A 345 -22.45 2.65 -38.31
N LYS A 346 -21.47 3.53 -38.51
CA LYS A 346 -20.03 3.23 -38.36
C LYS A 346 -19.67 2.78 -36.95
N ALA A 347 -20.19 3.46 -35.93
CA ALA A 347 -19.95 3.13 -34.52
C ALA A 347 -20.47 1.72 -34.18
N ARG A 348 -21.69 1.40 -34.66
CA ARG A 348 -22.28 0.07 -34.44
C ARG A 348 -21.50 -1.04 -35.14
N GLU A 349 -21.02 -0.79 -36.36
CA GLU A 349 -20.23 -1.75 -37.13
C GLU A 349 -18.88 -2.04 -36.41
N ALA A 350 -18.14 -0.98 -36.00
CA ALA A 350 -16.90 -1.12 -35.28
C ALA A 350 -17.07 -1.84 -33.92
N PHE A 351 -18.11 -1.46 -33.17
CA PHE A 351 -18.45 -2.13 -31.92
C PHE A 351 -18.81 -3.60 -32.13
N SER A 352 -19.63 -3.92 -33.14
CA SER A 352 -20.07 -5.29 -33.41
C SER A 352 -18.91 -6.17 -33.87
N ALA A 353 -17.99 -5.67 -34.67
CA ALA A 353 -16.78 -6.38 -35.09
C ALA A 353 -15.92 -6.71 -33.86
N PHE A 354 -15.61 -5.72 -33.04
CA PHE A 354 -14.85 -5.89 -31.83
C PHE A 354 -15.52 -6.85 -30.82
N ALA A 355 -16.84 -6.71 -30.64
CA ALA A 355 -17.60 -7.57 -29.73
C ALA A 355 -17.56 -9.05 -30.15
N ASN A 356 -17.60 -9.32 -31.45
CA ASN A 356 -17.52 -10.69 -31.97
C ASN A 356 -16.13 -11.30 -31.75
N GLU A 357 -15.06 -10.55 -32.03
CA GLU A 357 -13.69 -11.01 -31.77
C GLU A 357 -13.45 -11.21 -30.27
N LEU A 358 -13.94 -10.31 -29.42
CA LEU A 358 -13.80 -10.44 -27.98
C LEU A 358 -14.56 -11.66 -27.42
N ARG A 359 -15.72 -11.99 -27.99
CA ARG A 359 -16.46 -13.21 -27.64
C ARG A 359 -15.73 -14.47 -28.05
N ASP A 360 -15.02 -14.45 -29.18
CA ASP A 360 -14.18 -15.59 -29.58
C ASP A 360 -13.02 -15.80 -28.62
N ASP A 361 -12.37 -14.72 -28.17
CA ASP A 361 -11.27 -14.77 -27.21
C ASP A 361 -11.72 -15.15 -25.80
N LEU A 362 -12.89 -14.73 -25.36
CA LEU A 362 -13.43 -15.00 -24.03
C LEU A 362 -14.45 -16.14 -24.06
N ASN A 363 -15.73 -15.82 -24.29
CA ASN A 363 -16.81 -16.77 -24.51
C ASN A 363 -18.05 -16.11 -25.15
N ASP A 364 -18.87 -16.89 -25.84
CA ASP A 364 -20.06 -16.44 -26.60
C ASP A 364 -21.15 -15.77 -25.75
N LYS A 365 -21.09 -15.90 -24.40
CA LYS A 365 -22.11 -15.37 -23.49
C LYS A 365 -21.80 -13.96 -23.00
N VAL A 366 -20.65 -13.39 -23.37
CA VAL A 366 -20.32 -12.01 -23.04
C VAL A 366 -21.29 -11.08 -23.75
N SER A 367 -22.10 -10.36 -22.98
CA SER A 367 -23.13 -9.46 -23.49
C SER A 367 -22.54 -8.14 -24.00
N ASP A 368 -23.28 -7.44 -24.87
CA ASP A 368 -22.90 -6.10 -25.31
C ASP A 368 -22.75 -5.12 -24.12
N ALA A 369 -23.58 -5.26 -23.09
CA ALA A 369 -23.50 -4.44 -21.88
C ALA A 369 -22.18 -4.65 -21.14
N GLU A 370 -21.66 -5.87 -21.07
CA GLU A 370 -20.37 -6.18 -20.45
C GLU A 370 -19.20 -5.65 -21.28
N ILE A 371 -19.30 -5.69 -22.60
CA ILE A 371 -18.29 -5.14 -23.50
C ILE A 371 -18.24 -3.60 -23.38
N ILE A 372 -19.41 -2.95 -23.29
CA ILE A 372 -19.49 -1.51 -23.03
C ILE A 372 -18.86 -1.17 -21.65
N GLU A 373 -19.11 -2.00 -20.65
CA GLU A 373 -18.49 -1.84 -19.33
C GLU A 373 -16.95 -1.99 -19.41
N MET A 374 -16.44 -2.94 -20.19
CA MET A 374 -14.99 -3.10 -20.44
C MET A 374 -14.39 -1.88 -21.15
N LEU A 375 -15.07 -1.30 -22.13
CA LEU A 375 -14.65 -0.06 -22.80
C LEU A 375 -14.62 1.12 -21.81
N ALA A 376 -15.64 1.26 -20.96
CA ALA A 376 -15.66 2.27 -19.91
C ALA A 376 -14.54 2.08 -18.88
N GLN A 377 -14.23 0.84 -18.50
CA GLN A 377 -13.09 0.51 -17.64
C GLN A 377 -11.77 0.96 -18.29
N HIS A 378 -11.59 0.69 -19.57
CA HIS A 378 -10.39 1.09 -20.28
C HIS A 378 -10.23 2.62 -20.31
N LEU A 379 -11.28 3.38 -20.59
CA LEU A 379 -11.28 4.85 -20.60
C LEU A 379 -10.81 5.44 -19.25
N ILE A 380 -11.18 4.81 -18.14
CA ILE A 380 -10.84 5.29 -16.80
C ILE A 380 -9.43 4.82 -16.40
N THR A 381 -9.07 3.59 -16.70
CA THR A 381 -7.82 2.99 -16.21
C THR A 381 -6.60 3.38 -17.01
N LYS A 382 -6.74 3.60 -18.32
CA LYS A 382 -5.62 3.98 -19.19
C LYS A 382 -4.89 5.23 -18.71
N PRO A 383 -5.55 6.37 -18.42
CA PRO A 383 -4.86 7.57 -17.92
C PRO A 383 -4.18 7.35 -16.55
N VAL A 384 -4.76 6.50 -15.71
CA VAL A 384 -4.16 6.11 -14.41
C VAL A 384 -2.85 5.37 -14.65
N PHE A 385 -2.87 4.40 -15.55
CA PHE A 385 -1.68 3.61 -15.88
C PHE A 385 -0.63 4.43 -16.59
N ASP A 386 -1.02 5.30 -17.53
CA ASP A 386 -0.11 6.23 -18.20
C ASP A 386 0.57 7.19 -17.20
N ALA A 387 -0.15 7.63 -16.15
CA ALA A 387 0.41 8.50 -15.14
C ALA A 387 1.35 7.77 -14.16
N LEU A 388 1.00 6.54 -13.75
CA LEU A 388 1.81 5.74 -12.82
C LEU A 388 3.03 5.10 -13.49
N PHE A 389 2.92 4.74 -14.76
CA PHE A 389 3.90 3.96 -15.52
C PHE A 389 4.32 4.67 -16.82
N ALA A 390 4.45 6.00 -16.75
CA ALA A 390 4.87 6.83 -17.89
C ALA A 390 6.19 6.33 -18.55
N ASP A 391 7.09 5.81 -17.74
CA ASP A 391 8.40 5.27 -18.20
C ASP A 391 8.25 3.95 -18.97
N TYR A 392 7.15 3.21 -18.80
CA TYR A 392 6.95 1.88 -19.39
C TYR A 392 6.07 1.88 -20.64
N SER A 393 5.40 2.98 -20.95
CA SER A 393 4.51 3.08 -22.12
C SER A 393 3.51 1.90 -22.24
N PHE A 394 3.03 1.38 -21.10
CA PHE A 394 2.18 0.19 -21.01
C PHE A 394 1.01 0.21 -21.98
N ALA A 395 0.23 1.31 -21.99
CA ALA A 395 -0.96 1.40 -22.81
C ALA A 395 -0.67 1.31 -24.32
N SER A 396 0.53 1.73 -24.76
CA SER A 396 0.94 1.68 -26.17
C SER A 396 1.47 0.30 -26.60
N HIS A 397 1.82 -0.59 -25.65
CA HIS A 397 2.38 -1.92 -25.95
C HIS A 397 1.39 -3.04 -25.68
N ASN A 398 0.45 -2.87 -24.74
CA ASN A 398 -0.53 -3.90 -24.41
C ASN A 398 -1.55 -4.10 -25.54
N PRO A 399 -1.73 -5.34 -26.07
CA PRO A 399 -2.59 -5.60 -27.21
C PRO A 399 -4.06 -5.28 -26.95
N MET A 400 -4.57 -5.57 -25.76
CA MET A 400 -5.96 -5.26 -25.42
C MET A 400 -6.19 -3.76 -25.26
N SER A 401 -5.23 -3.03 -24.69
CA SER A 401 -5.28 -1.57 -24.61
C SER A 401 -5.32 -0.92 -25.98
N LYS A 402 -4.52 -1.40 -26.93
CA LYS A 402 -4.55 -0.93 -28.33
C LYS A 402 -5.89 -1.19 -29.01
N ALA A 403 -6.40 -2.41 -28.87
CA ALA A 403 -7.67 -2.79 -29.50
C ALA A 403 -8.86 -1.98 -28.93
N MET A 404 -8.94 -1.85 -27.60
CA MET A 404 -9.94 -1.02 -26.93
C MET A 404 -9.85 0.44 -27.38
N GLN A 405 -8.64 1.00 -27.43
CA GLN A 405 -8.44 2.39 -27.88
C GLN A 405 -8.84 2.57 -29.34
N ALA A 406 -8.50 1.65 -30.23
CA ALA A 406 -8.89 1.75 -31.64
C ALA A 406 -10.41 1.79 -31.84
N VAL A 407 -11.17 1.03 -31.05
CA VAL A 407 -12.64 1.10 -31.08
C VAL A 407 -13.12 2.43 -30.53
N LEU A 408 -12.56 2.87 -29.40
CA LEU A 408 -12.95 4.14 -28.79
C LEU A 408 -12.62 5.34 -29.68
N ASP A 409 -11.50 5.33 -30.40
CA ASP A 409 -11.14 6.40 -31.35
C ASP A 409 -12.21 6.53 -32.46
N VAL A 410 -12.74 5.42 -32.97
CA VAL A 410 -13.86 5.44 -33.91
C VAL A 410 -15.13 6.01 -33.27
N LEU A 411 -15.38 5.70 -32.00
CA LEU A 411 -16.52 6.25 -31.26
C LEU A 411 -16.33 7.73 -30.92
N ASP A 412 -15.11 8.18 -30.68
CA ASP A 412 -14.75 9.57 -30.29
C ASP A 412 -14.79 10.54 -31.49
N GLU A 413 -14.43 10.11 -32.71
CA GLU A 413 -14.55 10.93 -33.92
C GLU A 413 -15.97 11.44 -34.14
N LEU A 414 -16.96 10.92 -33.43
CA LEU A 414 -18.38 11.15 -33.57
C LEU A 414 -19.01 12.07 -32.50
N HIS A 415 -18.24 12.95 -31.81
CA HIS A 415 -18.70 14.01 -30.87
C HIS A 415 -18.71 13.69 -29.36
N LEU A 416 -17.53 13.50 -28.77
CA LEU A 416 -17.40 13.34 -27.34
C LEU A 416 -16.96 14.62 -26.57
N GLU A 417 -16.85 15.78 -27.22
CA GLU A 417 -16.17 17.00 -26.73
C GLU A 417 -16.87 17.78 -25.58
N LYS A 418 -18.07 17.47 -25.15
CA LYS A 418 -18.83 18.37 -24.27
C LYS A 418 -18.63 18.22 -22.76
N GLU A 419 -17.91 17.19 -22.26
CA GLU A 419 -17.72 16.95 -20.83
C GLU A 419 -16.24 16.84 -20.43
N ALA A 420 -15.33 17.36 -21.25
CA ALA A 420 -13.88 17.28 -21.05
C ALA A 420 -13.43 17.86 -19.69
N ASP A 421 -14.09 18.90 -19.16
CA ASP A 421 -13.65 19.60 -17.97
C ASP A 421 -13.76 18.75 -16.68
N THR A 422 -14.82 17.96 -16.52
CA THR A 422 -15.00 17.12 -15.32
C THR A 422 -14.05 15.93 -15.33
N LEU A 423 -13.83 15.36 -16.52
CA LEU A 423 -12.88 14.26 -16.70
C LEU A 423 -11.44 14.75 -16.58
N GLN A 424 -11.13 15.96 -17.06
CA GLN A 424 -9.80 16.54 -16.94
C GLN A 424 -9.42 16.78 -15.49
N ALA A 425 -10.32 17.32 -14.67
CA ALA A 425 -10.10 17.49 -13.25
C ALA A 425 -9.83 16.14 -12.53
N PHE A 426 -10.51 15.08 -12.96
CA PHE A 426 -10.25 13.72 -12.48
C PHE A 426 -8.86 13.23 -12.89
N TYR A 427 -8.48 13.35 -14.15
CA TYR A 427 -7.16 12.92 -14.63
C TYR A 427 -6.02 13.71 -14.00
N ASP A 428 -6.20 15.01 -13.76
CA ASP A 428 -5.25 15.84 -13.04
C ASP A 428 -5.10 15.39 -11.59
N SER A 429 -6.21 15.02 -10.94
CA SER A 429 -6.19 14.42 -9.59
C SER A 429 -5.44 13.09 -9.56
N VAL A 430 -5.67 12.20 -10.54
CA VAL A 430 -4.94 10.92 -10.67
C VAL A 430 -3.46 11.18 -10.87
N LYS A 431 -3.10 12.07 -11.79
CA LYS A 431 -1.70 12.42 -12.07
C LYS A 431 -1.00 12.97 -10.81
N LEU A 432 -1.66 13.89 -10.10
CA LEU A 432 -1.17 14.44 -8.85
C LEU A 432 -0.92 13.36 -7.78
N ARG A 433 -1.81 12.36 -7.70
CA ARG A 433 -1.71 11.24 -6.75
C ARG A 433 -0.62 10.24 -7.14
N ALA A 434 -0.35 10.09 -8.43
CA ALA A 434 0.71 9.24 -8.98
C ALA A 434 2.09 9.89 -8.91
N GLU A 435 2.15 11.23 -8.89
CA GLU A 435 3.39 12.01 -8.89
C GLU A 435 4.27 11.69 -7.67
N GLY A 436 5.57 11.46 -7.89
CA GLY A 436 6.53 11.15 -6.81
C GLY A 436 6.61 9.68 -6.38
N ILE A 437 5.85 8.78 -7.01
CA ILE A 437 5.91 7.35 -6.71
C ILE A 437 6.93 6.69 -7.63
N ASN A 438 8.18 6.62 -7.20
CA ASN A 438 9.28 6.14 -8.03
C ASN A 438 9.66 4.67 -7.78
N SER A 439 9.30 4.08 -6.62
CA SER A 439 9.64 2.69 -6.33
C SER A 439 8.66 1.71 -6.95
N ALA A 440 9.16 0.59 -7.50
CA ALA A 440 8.32 -0.49 -8.05
C ALA A 440 7.33 -1.04 -6.99
N ALA A 441 7.78 -1.21 -5.75
CA ALA A 441 6.94 -1.65 -4.65
C ALA A 441 5.82 -0.65 -4.31
N GLY A 442 6.10 0.66 -4.35
CA GLY A 442 5.11 1.71 -4.15
C GLY A 442 4.07 1.73 -5.28
N LYS A 443 4.50 1.62 -6.53
CA LYS A 443 3.62 1.52 -7.71
C LYS A 443 2.72 0.30 -7.62
N GLN A 444 3.28 -0.88 -7.31
CA GLN A 444 2.54 -2.12 -7.11
C GLN A 444 1.49 -2.00 -5.99
N LYS A 445 1.86 -1.41 -4.86
CA LYS A 445 0.94 -1.23 -3.73
C LYS A 445 -0.24 -0.32 -4.09
N ILE A 446 -0.01 0.75 -4.86
CA ILE A 446 -1.09 1.62 -5.35
C ILE A 446 -2.01 0.90 -6.31
N VAL A 447 -1.47 0.11 -7.24
CA VAL A 447 -2.27 -0.68 -8.17
C VAL A 447 -3.17 -1.66 -7.43
N VAL A 448 -2.67 -2.33 -6.39
CA VAL A 448 -3.45 -3.22 -5.52
C VAL A 448 -4.52 -2.45 -4.74
N GLU A 449 -4.20 -1.30 -4.14
CA GLU A 449 -5.17 -0.46 -3.41
C GLU A 449 -6.25 0.12 -4.34
N LEU A 450 -5.86 0.55 -5.54
CA LEU A 450 -6.79 0.95 -6.59
C LEU A 450 -7.74 -0.19 -6.96
N TYR A 451 -7.20 -1.40 -7.11
CA TYR A 451 -8.02 -2.56 -7.43
C TYR A 451 -9.02 -2.88 -6.32
N ASP A 452 -8.55 -3.05 -5.08
CA ASP A 452 -9.39 -3.49 -3.97
C ASP A 452 -10.48 -2.48 -3.60
N LYS A 453 -10.13 -1.19 -3.55
CA LYS A 453 -11.05 -0.15 -3.06
C LYS A 453 -11.80 0.56 -4.17
N PHE A 454 -11.14 0.76 -5.29
CA PHE A 454 -11.66 1.53 -6.40
C PHE A 454 -12.57 0.71 -7.32
N PHE A 455 -12.05 -0.38 -7.88
CA PHE A 455 -12.79 -1.14 -8.88
C PHE A 455 -13.93 -1.96 -8.27
N ARG A 456 -13.78 -2.41 -7.03
CA ARG A 456 -14.83 -3.08 -6.28
C ARG A 456 -16.06 -2.18 -6.09
N ASN A 457 -15.86 -0.88 -5.90
CA ASN A 457 -16.94 0.09 -5.73
C ASN A 457 -17.46 0.63 -7.07
N ALA A 458 -16.59 0.86 -8.04
CA ALA A 458 -16.98 1.36 -9.36
C ALA A 458 -17.70 0.32 -10.21
N PHE A 459 -17.32 -0.96 -10.09
CA PHE A 459 -17.87 -2.07 -10.87
C PHE A 459 -18.29 -3.25 -9.98
N PRO A 460 -19.24 -3.07 -9.06
CA PRO A 460 -19.61 -4.08 -8.05
C PRO A 460 -20.10 -5.39 -8.66
N LYS A 461 -20.90 -5.33 -9.74
CA LYS A 461 -21.41 -6.52 -10.43
C LYS A 461 -20.30 -7.41 -10.97
N MET A 462 -19.25 -6.80 -11.48
CA MET A 462 -18.09 -7.51 -12.01
C MET A 462 -17.27 -8.15 -10.90
N THR A 463 -17.07 -7.44 -9.79
CA THR A 463 -16.29 -7.93 -8.64
C THR A 463 -16.98 -9.07 -7.92
N GLU A 464 -18.30 -9.02 -7.78
CA GLU A 464 -19.12 -10.13 -7.23
C GLU A 464 -19.07 -11.38 -8.12
N ARG A 465 -19.05 -11.20 -9.44
CA ARG A 465 -18.96 -12.31 -10.42
C ARG A 465 -17.64 -13.06 -10.34
N LEU A 466 -16.58 -12.38 -9.96
CA LEU A 466 -15.21 -12.88 -10.08
C LEU A 466 -14.77 -13.73 -8.90
N GLY A 467 -15.46 -13.63 -7.75
CA GLY A 467 -15.06 -14.34 -6.56
C GLY A 467 -13.56 -14.15 -6.25
N ILE A 468 -13.02 -12.96 -6.55
CA ILE A 468 -11.60 -12.69 -6.42
C ILE A 468 -11.23 -12.78 -4.94
N VAL A 469 -10.56 -13.85 -4.60
CA VAL A 469 -9.97 -14.08 -3.30
C VAL A 469 -8.47 -13.91 -3.45
N TYR A 470 -7.94 -12.91 -2.79
CA TYR A 470 -6.49 -12.65 -2.79
C TYR A 470 -5.75 -13.82 -2.13
N THR A 471 -4.84 -14.45 -2.85
CA THR A 471 -4.03 -15.55 -2.31
C THR A 471 -2.93 -14.99 -1.42
N PRO A 472 -2.85 -15.39 -0.12
CA PRO A 472 -1.76 -14.96 0.75
C PRO A 472 -0.40 -15.29 0.14
N VAL A 473 0.55 -14.35 0.24
CA VAL A 473 1.89 -14.50 -0.38
C VAL A 473 2.65 -15.68 0.19
N GLU A 474 2.44 -16.03 1.44
CA GLU A 474 3.04 -17.17 2.12
C GLU A 474 2.60 -18.50 1.49
N VAL A 475 1.34 -18.59 1.09
CA VAL A 475 0.78 -19.78 0.39
C VAL A 475 1.38 -19.88 -1.01
N VAL A 476 1.51 -18.77 -1.71
CA VAL A 476 2.13 -18.71 -3.04
C VAL A 476 3.59 -19.13 -2.96
N ASP A 477 4.35 -18.58 -2.02
CA ASP A 477 5.76 -18.91 -1.81
C ASP A 477 5.93 -20.39 -1.47
N PHE A 478 5.09 -20.93 -0.57
CA PHE A 478 5.11 -22.35 -0.24
C PHE A 478 4.89 -23.24 -1.48
N ILE A 479 3.91 -22.90 -2.32
CA ILE A 479 3.64 -23.66 -3.56
C ILE A 479 4.83 -23.59 -4.52
N LEU A 480 5.38 -22.38 -4.77
CA LEU A 480 6.48 -22.18 -5.71
C LEU A 480 7.75 -22.92 -5.27
N HIS A 481 8.13 -22.80 -3.99
CA HIS A 481 9.29 -23.52 -3.44
C HIS A 481 9.09 -25.03 -3.46
N SER A 482 7.88 -25.51 -3.13
CA SER A 482 7.57 -26.94 -3.18
C SER A 482 7.59 -27.49 -4.61
N VAL A 483 7.05 -26.76 -5.57
CA VAL A 483 7.09 -27.14 -7.00
C VAL A 483 8.53 -27.17 -7.50
N ASN A 484 9.35 -26.17 -7.14
CA ASN A 484 10.77 -26.16 -7.52
C ASN A 484 11.53 -27.38 -6.97
N HIS A 485 11.30 -27.69 -5.68
CA HIS A 485 11.90 -28.86 -5.05
C HIS A 485 11.47 -30.18 -5.69
N LEU A 486 10.19 -30.33 -6.01
CA LEU A 486 9.66 -31.51 -6.68
C LEU A 486 10.15 -31.64 -8.13
N LEU A 487 10.30 -30.51 -8.86
CA LEU A 487 10.93 -30.52 -10.20
C LEU A 487 12.36 -31.04 -10.15
N GLU A 488 13.13 -30.62 -9.14
CA GLU A 488 14.50 -31.05 -8.96
C GLU A 488 14.57 -32.55 -8.63
N GLN A 489 13.72 -33.02 -7.72
CA GLN A 489 13.68 -34.43 -7.32
C GLN A 489 13.20 -35.38 -8.44
N GLU A 490 12.17 -34.99 -9.16
CA GLU A 490 11.50 -35.87 -10.11
C GLU A 490 12.06 -35.79 -11.55
N PHE A 491 12.61 -34.61 -11.92
CA PHE A 491 13.03 -34.35 -13.30
C PHE A 491 14.46 -33.79 -13.42
N GLY A 492 15.16 -33.52 -12.31
CA GLY A 492 16.47 -32.86 -12.32
C GLY A 492 16.43 -31.45 -12.89
N GLN A 493 15.28 -30.80 -12.87
CA GLN A 493 15.01 -29.44 -13.39
C GLN A 493 14.62 -28.50 -12.26
N THR A 494 14.73 -27.20 -12.48
CA THR A 494 14.24 -26.14 -11.59
C THR A 494 13.23 -25.26 -12.34
N LEU A 495 12.53 -24.38 -11.64
CA LEU A 495 11.67 -23.38 -12.29
C LEU A 495 12.45 -22.44 -13.23
N GLY A 496 13.77 -22.26 -13.03
CA GLY A 496 14.66 -21.50 -13.91
C GLY A 496 15.16 -22.28 -15.12
N SER A 497 15.09 -23.62 -15.13
CA SER A 497 15.65 -24.46 -16.20
C SER A 497 15.01 -24.16 -17.56
N ASN A 498 15.83 -24.11 -18.61
CA ASN A 498 15.35 -23.92 -19.98
C ASN A 498 14.41 -25.04 -20.42
N GLY A 499 13.33 -24.72 -21.12
CA GLY A 499 12.28 -25.64 -21.55
C GLY A 499 11.25 -25.96 -20.47
N VAL A 500 11.36 -25.41 -19.26
CA VAL A 500 10.34 -25.52 -18.21
C VAL A 500 9.33 -24.38 -18.37
N HIS A 501 8.28 -24.61 -19.19
CA HIS A 501 7.19 -23.68 -19.35
C HIS A 501 6.27 -23.69 -18.12
N ILE A 502 6.01 -22.50 -17.55
CA ILE A 502 5.22 -22.26 -16.34
C ILE A 502 3.94 -21.51 -16.74
N LEU A 503 2.79 -22.01 -16.32
CA LEU A 503 1.49 -21.39 -16.62
C LEU A 503 0.69 -21.14 -15.34
N ASP A 504 0.26 -19.90 -15.14
CA ASP A 504 -0.82 -19.55 -14.23
C ASP A 504 -2.11 -19.34 -15.03
N PRO A 505 -3.04 -20.30 -15.03
CA PRO A 505 -4.25 -20.22 -15.84
C PRO A 505 -5.37 -19.37 -15.24
N PHE A 506 -5.19 -18.85 -14.01
CA PHE A 506 -6.16 -18.04 -13.25
C PHE A 506 -5.45 -16.92 -12.53
N THR A 507 -4.78 -16.08 -13.31
CA THR A 507 -3.71 -15.17 -12.88
C THR A 507 -4.18 -14.10 -11.86
N GLY A 508 -5.44 -13.64 -11.94
CA GLY A 508 -5.94 -12.55 -11.10
C GLY A 508 -5.08 -11.30 -11.28
N THR A 509 -4.50 -10.80 -10.20
CA THR A 509 -3.61 -9.63 -10.22
C THR A 509 -2.13 -9.97 -10.44
N GLY A 510 -1.81 -11.22 -10.79
CA GLY A 510 -0.45 -11.65 -11.13
C GLY A 510 0.39 -12.13 -9.94
N THR A 511 -0.20 -12.45 -8.79
CA THR A 511 0.54 -12.74 -7.55
C THR A 511 1.50 -13.92 -7.70
N PHE A 512 1.10 -15.04 -8.31
CA PHE A 512 1.98 -16.19 -8.50
C PHE A 512 3.21 -15.84 -9.33
N ILE A 513 3.03 -15.12 -10.43
CA ILE A 513 4.13 -14.78 -11.34
C ILE A 513 5.04 -13.72 -10.72
N THR A 514 4.49 -12.68 -10.09
CA THR A 514 5.30 -11.66 -9.40
C THR A 514 6.13 -12.27 -8.27
N ARG A 515 5.54 -13.17 -7.47
CA ARG A 515 6.28 -13.89 -6.43
C ARG A 515 7.34 -14.83 -7.02
N LEU A 516 7.05 -15.52 -8.12
CA LEU A 516 8.02 -16.34 -8.83
C LEU A 516 9.26 -15.53 -9.25
N LEU A 517 9.05 -14.35 -9.85
CA LEU A 517 10.14 -13.46 -10.25
C LEU A 517 10.96 -12.96 -9.06
N GLN A 518 10.32 -12.69 -7.90
CA GLN A 518 10.96 -12.19 -6.68
C GLN A 518 11.61 -13.27 -5.83
N SER A 519 11.24 -14.54 -6.00
CA SER A 519 11.63 -15.66 -5.12
C SER A 519 13.12 -16.02 -5.13
N GLY A 520 13.85 -15.63 -6.18
CA GLY A 520 15.21 -16.09 -6.43
C GLY A 520 15.32 -17.54 -6.94
N LEU A 521 14.19 -18.22 -7.20
CA LEU A 521 14.16 -19.57 -7.79
C LEU A 521 14.56 -19.58 -9.27
N ILE A 522 14.40 -18.45 -9.94
CA ILE A 522 14.91 -18.17 -11.28
C ILE A 522 16.17 -17.32 -11.09
N LYS A 523 17.31 -17.80 -11.58
CA LYS A 523 18.56 -17.08 -11.46
C LYS A 523 18.61 -15.85 -12.38
N PRO A 524 19.44 -14.83 -12.08
CA PRO A 524 19.52 -13.63 -12.90
C PRO A 524 19.81 -13.89 -14.37
N GLU A 525 20.67 -14.87 -14.69
CA GLU A 525 21.02 -15.28 -16.05
C GLU A 525 19.89 -15.99 -16.81
N GLU A 526 18.94 -16.57 -16.09
CA GLU A 526 17.77 -17.27 -16.64
C GLU A 526 16.56 -16.35 -16.81
N LEU A 527 16.54 -15.23 -16.08
CA LEU A 527 15.35 -14.40 -15.85
C LEU A 527 14.79 -13.80 -17.14
N ASP A 528 15.64 -13.23 -18.01
CA ASP A 528 15.18 -12.60 -19.26
C ASP A 528 14.54 -13.62 -20.20
N HIS A 529 15.17 -14.80 -20.36
CA HIS A 529 14.63 -15.87 -21.20
C HIS A 529 13.28 -16.39 -20.65
N LYS A 530 13.19 -16.61 -19.34
CA LYS A 530 11.96 -17.05 -18.67
C LYS A 530 10.82 -16.06 -18.87
N TYR A 531 11.08 -14.78 -18.59
CA TYR A 531 10.11 -13.70 -18.72
C TYR A 531 9.55 -13.60 -20.14
N ARG A 532 10.42 -13.66 -21.16
CA ARG A 532 10.02 -13.49 -22.57
C ARG A 532 9.34 -14.71 -23.17
N HIS A 533 9.70 -15.93 -22.73
CA HIS A 533 9.38 -17.14 -23.50
C HIS A 533 8.70 -18.23 -22.72
N GLU A 534 8.91 -18.36 -21.42
CA GLU A 534 8.57 -19.57 -20.68
C GLU A 534 7.63 -19.35 -19.47
N ILE A 535 7.25 -18.10 -19.18
CA ILE A 535 6.21 -17.78 -18.20
C ILE A 535 4.95 -17.36 -18.94
N HIS A 536 3.82 -17.96 -18.56
CA HIS A 536 2.52 -17.78 -19.22
C HIS A 536 1.44 -17.49 -18.18
N ALA A 537 0.44 -16.69 -18.59
CA ALA A 537 -0.65 -16.24 -17.74
C ALA A 537 -1.95 -16.17 -18.52
N ASN A 538 -3.06 -16.56 -17.90
CA ASN A 538 -4.41 -16.35 -18.46
C ASN A 538 -5.28 -15.61 -17.48
N GLU A 539 -6.01 -14.62 -17.94
CA GLU A 539 -6.97 -13.88 -17.15
C GLU A 539 -8.23 -13.58 -17.97
N LEU A 540 -9.38 -13.82 -17.36
CA LEU A 540 -10.68 -13.62 -17.99
C LEU A 540 -11.14 -12.16 -17.93
N VAL A 541 -10.73 -11.44 -16.89
CA VAL A 541 -11.22 -10.11 -16.54
C VAL A 541 -10.27 -9.06 -17.02
N LEU A 542 -10.73 -8.17 -17.90
CA LEU A 542 -9.90 -7.13 -18.50
C LEU A 542 -9.09 -6.34 -17.49
N LEU A 543 -9.72 -5.94 -16.40
CA LEU A 543 -9.05 -5.12 -15.40
C LEU A 543 -7.98 -5.89 -14.62
N ALA A 544 -8.29 -7.12 -14.18
CA ALA A 544 -7.32 -7.99 -13.53
C ALA A 544 -6.15 -8.31 -14.49
N TYR A 545 -6.45 -8.54 -15.78
CA TYR A 545 -5.46 -8.71 -16.83
C TYR A 545 -4.50 -7.50 -16.94
N TYR A 546 -5.03 -6.27 -16.95
CA TYR A 546 -4.18 -5.06 -16.98
C TYR A 546 -3.29 -4.97 -15.74
N ILE A 547 -3.87 -5.20 -14.57
CA ILE A 547 -3.14 -5.16 -13.31
C ILE A 547 -2.06 -6.25 -13.26
N ALA A 548 -2.38 -7.46 -13.69
CA ALA A 548 -1.41 -8.55 -13.75
C ALA A 548 -0.26 -8.21 -14.69
N ALA A 549 -0.55 -7.74 -15.90
CA ALA A 549 0.47 -7.36 -16.86
C ALA A 549 1.41 -6.29 -16.27
N ILE A 550 0.85 -5.21 -15.70
CA ILE A 550 1.63 -4.13 -15.09
C ILE A 550 2.45 -4.62 -13.90
N ASN A 551 1.86 -5.42 -13.00
CA ASN A 551 2.57 -5.93 -11.84
C ASN A 551 3.76 -6.83 -12.24
N ILE A 552 3.55 -7.69 -13.22
CA ILE A 552 4.58 -8.59 -13.75
C ILE A 552 5.70 -7.77 -14.41
N GLU A 553 5.36 -6.81 -15.28
CA GLU A 553 6.30 -5.94 -15.96
C GLU A 553 7.10 -5.08 -14.98
N ALA A 554 6.42 -4.41 -14.04
CA ALA A 554 7.07 -3.60 -13.01
C ALA A 554 8.00 -4.43 -12.12
N THR A 555 7.60 -5.66 -11.78
CA THR A 555 8.42 -6.58 -10.98
C THR A 555 9.67 -7.00 -11.76
N TYR A 556 9.50 -7.42 -13.02
CA TYR A 556 10.63 -7.82 -13.87
C TYR A 556 11.64 -6.66 -14.03
N HIS A 557 11.17 -5.47 -14.43
CA HIS A 557 12.05 -4.31 -14.62
C HIS A 557 12.69 -3.80 -13.33
N GLY A 558 12.00 -3.97 -12.19
CA GLY A 558 12.58 -3.68 -10.87
C GLY A 558 13.76 -4.59 -10.51
N ILE A 559 13.81 -5.81 -11.06
CA ILE A 559 14.86 -6.79 -10.81
C ILE A 559 15.94 -6.72 -11.89
N ALA A 560 15.53 -6.77 -13.18
CA ALA A 560 16.44 -6.87 -14.32
C ALA A 560 17.03 -5.51 -14.73
N GLY A 561 16.31 -4.40 -14.49
CA GLY A 561 16.67 -3.09 -15.05
C GLY A 561 16.61 -3.06 -16.59
N GLY A 562 17.26 -2.06 -17.21
CA GLY A 562 17.39 -1.97 -18.66
C GLY A 562 16.16 -1.35 -19.36
N ASP A 563 16.12 -1.49 -20.70
CA ASP A 563 15.05 -0.95 -21.52
C ASP A 563 13.73 -1.70 -21.29
N TYR A 564 12.62 -1.00 -21.48
CA TYR A 564 11.29 -1.58 -21.31
C TYR A 564 11.01 -2.71 -22.29
N VAL A 565 10.53 -3.83 -21.76
CA VAL A 565 10.10 -5.02 -22.51
C VAL A 565 8.72 -5.45 -22.01
N PRO A 566 7.68 -5.46 -22.86
CA PRO A 566 6.35 -5.89 -22.46
C PRO A 566 6.31 -7.37 -22.14
N PHE A 567 5.41 -7.78 -21.24
CA PHE A 567 5.17 -9.18 -20.93
C PHE A 567 4.24 -9.82 -21.97
N GLU A 568 4.82 -10.61 -22.88
CA GLU A 568 4.07 -11.28 -23.95
C GLU A 568 3.41 -12.58 -23.51
N GLY A 569 3.69 -13.08 -22.31
CA GLY A 569 3.18 -14.34 -21.79
C GLY A 569 1.71 -14.32 -21.37
N ILE A 570 1.11 -13.12 -21.20
CA ILE A 570 -0.27 -12.98 -20.72
C ILE A 570 -1.29 -12.92 -21.86
N CYS A 571 -2.41 -13.66 -21.70
CA CYS A 571 -3.55 -13.65 -22.61
C CYS A 571 -4.81 -13.21 -21.87
N LEU A 572 -5.62 -12.33 -22.49
CA LEU A 572 -7.01 -12.12 -22.07
C LEU A 572 -7.85 -13.23 -22.64
N THR A 573 -8.26 -14.21 -21.82
CA THR A 573 -8.99 -15.40 -22.28
C THR A 573 -9.68 -16.13 -21.14
N ASP A 574 -10.78 -16.81 -21.47
CA ASP A 574 -11.34 -17.85 -20.61
C ASP A 574 -10.54 -19.14 -20.79
N THR A 575 -9.79 -19.53 -19.77
CA THR A 575 -8.95 -20.73 -19.79
C THR A 575 -9.69 -22.00 -20.18
N PHE A 576 -10.93 -22.18 -19.75
CA PHE A 576 -11.73 -23.34 -20.08
C PHE A 576 -12.24 -23.30 -21.51
N GLN A 577 -12.65 -22.11 -21.98
CA GLN A 577 -13.16 -21.92 -23.34
C GLN A 577 -12.06 -22.04 -24.41
N MET A 578 -10.83 -21.75 -24.05
CA MET A 578 -9.67 -21.71 -24.96
C MET A 578 -9.49 -22.98 -25.78
N TYR A 579 -9.96 -24.13 -25.30
CA TYR A 579 -9.85 -25.42 -25.96
C TYR A 579 -11.19 -25.99 -26.47
N GLU A 580 -12.30 -25.26 -26.31
CA GLU A 580 -13.63 -25.68 -26.76
C GLU A 580 -13.85 -25.46 -28.25
N LYS A 581 -13.13 -24.48 -28.84
CA LYS A 581 -13.26 -24.10 -30.25
C LYS A 581 -11.90 -23.90 -30.90
N GLU A 582 -11.88 -23.94 -32.25
CA GLU A 582 -10.75 -23.45 -33.03
C GLU A 582 -10.75 -21.91 -33.00
N ASP A 583 -9.55 -21.31 -32.94
CA ASP A 583 -9.42 -19.85 -32.93
C ASP A 583 -9.77 -19.28 -34.33
N LEU A 584 -10.68 -18.31 -34.38
CA LEU A 584 -10.95 -17.54 -35.59
C LEU A 584 -9.76 -16.61 -35.91
N VAL A 585 -9.73 -16.11 -37.14
CA VAL A 585 -8.73 -15.12 -37.56
C VAL A 585 -9.27 -13.75 -37.19
N ASP A 586 -8.68 -13.15 -36.17
CA ASP A 586 -9.08 -11.83 -35.70
C ASP A 586 -8.40 -10.72 -36.52
N ALA A 587 -9.09 -9.60 -36.68
CA ALA A 587 -8.57 -8.38 -37.32
C ALA A 587 -8.14 -7.31 -36.29
N LEU A 588 -8.84 -7.22 -35.18
CA LEU A 588 -8.61 -6.23 -34.13
C LEU A 588 -7.81 -6.80 -32.95
N LEU A 589 -8.04 -8.08 -32.58
CA LEU A 589 -7.37 -8.77 -31.46
C LEU A 589 -6.21 -9.68 -31.90
N VAL A 590 -5.59 -9.39 -33.03
CA VAL A 590 -4.54 -10.23 -33.66
C VAL A 590 -3.45 -10.66 -32.69
N ASP A 591 -2.90 -9.72 -31.91
CA ASP A 591 -1.79 -10.00 -30.98
C ASP A 591 -2.23 -10.91 -29.85
N ASN A 592 -3.41 -10.74 -29.25
CA ASN A 592 -3.93 -11.59 -28.19
C ASN A 592 -4.22 -13.01 -28.71
N SER A 593 -4.83 -13.11 -29.88
CA SER A 593 -5.13 -14.38 -30.52
C SER A 593 -3.86 -15.16 -30.92
N GLN A 594 -2.80 -14.47 -31.36
CA GLN A 594 -1.49 -15.09 -31.62
C GLN A 594 -0.86 -15.62 -30.34
N ARG A 595 -0.94 -14.88 -29.22
CA ARG A 595 -0.46 -15.35 -27.91
C ARG A 595 -1.20 -16.58 -27.44
N ARG A 596 -2.53 -16.64 -27.59
CA ARG A 596 -3.37 -17.81 -27.27
C ARG A 596 -2.95 -19.03 -28.12
N ARG A 597 -2.83 -18.88 -29.44
CA ARG A 597 -2.41 -19.95 -30.34
C ARG A 597 -1.02 -20.49 -29.98
N ARG A 598 -0.06 -19.58 -29.74
CA ARG A 598 1.27 -19.97 -29.26
C ARG A 598 1.16 -20.80 -27.97
N GLN A 599 0.44 -20.32 -26.98
CA GLN A 599 0.30 -21.00 -25.68
C GLN A 599 -0.33 -22.39 -25.81
N LYS A 600 -1.31 -22.59 -26.71
CA LYS A 600 -1.93 -23.91 -26.96
C LYS A 600 -0.92 -24.97 -27.40
N THR A 601 0.11 -24.60 -28.15
CA THR A 601 1.10 -25.53 -28.73
C THR A 601 2.27 -25.86 -27.79
N LEU A 602 2.44 -25.14 -26.69
CA LEU A 602 3.55 -25.31 -25.77
C LEU A 602 3.41 -26.61 -24.95
N ASP A 603 4.55 -27.23 -24.64
CA ASP A 603 4.66 -28.31 -23.66
C ASP A 603 4.77 -27.68 -22.25
N ILE A 604 3.64 -27.52 -21.56
CA ILE A 604 3.60 -26.92 -20.22
C ILE A 604 4.10 -27.93 -19.21
N ARG A 605 5.18 -27.58 -18.50
CA ARG A 605 5.81 -28.39 -17.48
C ARG A 605 5.28 -28.12 -16.08
N VAL A 606 4.85 -26.90 -15.82
CA VAL A 606 4.35 -26.47 -14.51
C VAL A 606 3.06 -25.67 -14.68
N ILE A 607 2.04 -26.03 -13.91
CA ILE A 607 0.80 -25.25 -13.78
C ILE A 607 0.64 -24.88 -12.31
N VAL A 608 0.57 -23.60 -12.00
CA VAL A 608 0.35 -23.07 -10.64
C VAL A 608 -0.79 -22.08 -10.63
N GLY A 609 -1.52 -21.97 -9.52
CA GLY A 609 -2.58 -20.97 -9.44
C GLY A 609 -3.60 -21.22 -8.33
N ASN A 610 -4.59 -20.31 -8.25
CA ASN A 610 -5.76 -20.37 -7.40
C ASN A 610 -7.03 -20.38 -8.27
N PRO A 611 -7.53 -21.58 -8.67
CA PRO A 611 -8.73 -21.69 -9.50
C PRO A 611 -9.96 -21.07 -8.84
N PRO A 612 -10.92 -20.53 -9.62
CA PRO A 612 -12.16 -19.98 -9.10
C PRO A 612 -13.03 -21.04 -8.42
N TYR A 613 -13.80 -20.65 -7.40
CA TYR A 613 -14.77 -21.50 -6.70
C TYR A 613 -16.20 -21.03 -6.99
N SER A 614 -17.06 -21.89 -7.50
CA SER A 614 -18.43 -21.52 -7.91
C SER A 614 -19.56 -22.07 -7.05
N ILE A 615 -19.28 -22.90 -6.03
CA ILE A 615 -20.34 -23.48 -5.20
C ILE A 615 -20.83 -22.51 -4.12
N GLY A 616 -22.13 -22.18 -4.20
CA GLY A 616 -22.89 -21.53 -3.13
C GLY A 616 -23.23 -20.07 -3.39
N GLN A 617 -22.89 -19.52 -4.52
CA GLN A 617 -23.42 -18.25 -4.97
C GLN A 617 -24.81 -18.48 -5.55
N GLY A 618 -25.84 -18.20 -4.75
CA GLY A 618 -27.25 -18.46 -5.07
C GLY A 618 -27.89 -17.42 -5.97
N SER A 619 -27.13 -16.52 -6.61
CA SER A 619 -27.69 -15.52 -7.49
C SER A 619 -27.76 -16.00 -8.93
N GLN A 620 -28.94 -15.86 -9.53
CA GLN A 620 -29.14 -16.10 -10.97
C GLN A 620 -28.32 -15.14 -11.85
N ASN A 621 -27.58 -14.21 -11.25
CA ASN A 621 -26.77 -13.19 -11.92
C ASN A 621 -25.30 -13.60 -12.08
N ASP A 622 -24.88 -14.77 -11.57
CA ASP A 622 -23.53 -15.30 -11.80
C ASP A 622 -23.47 -15.95 -13.17
N ASN A 623 -23.12 -15.19 -14.20
CA ASN A 623 -22.98 -15.70 -15.56
C ASN A 623 -21.97 -16.86 -15.67
N ASN A 624 -21.03 -17.00 -14.75
CA ASN A 624 -20.08 -18.12 -14.70
C ASN A 624 -20.71 -19.46 -14.26
N GLN A 625 -21.79 -19.46 -13.48
CA GLN A 625 -22.45 -20.70 -13.06
C GLN A 625 -23.21 -21.39 -14.21
N ASN A 626 -23.59 -20.66 -15.24
CA ASN A 626 -24.37 -21.14 -16.37
C ASN A 626 -23.55 -21.32 -17.66
N ILE A 627 -22.23 -21.09 -17.61
CA ILE A 627 -21.36 -21.38 -18.74
C ILE A 627 -21.12 -22.89 -18.79
N GLY A 628 -21.59 -23.53 -19.84
CA GLY A 628 -21.23 -24.92 -20.15
C GLY A 628 -19.96 -24.94 -20.99
N TYR A 629 -19.08 -25.84 -20.68
CA TYR A 629 -17.88 -26.13 -21.45
C TYR A 629 -18.04 -27.55 -22.02
N PRO A 630 -18.69 -27.75 -23.21
CA PRO A 630 -19.11 -29.05 -23.69
C PRO A 630 -18.01 -30.09 -23.74
N ALA A 631 -16.82 -29.75 -24.25
CA ALA A 631 -15.70 -30.66 -24.33
C ALA A 631 -15.14 -31.01 -22.94
N LEU A 632 -14.92 -30.00 -22.07
CA LEU A 632 -14.42 -30.20 -20.71
C LEU A 632 -15.45 -30.95 -19.84
N ASP A 633 -16.74 -30.61 -19.97
CA ASP A 633 -17.81 -31.28 -19.23
C ASP A 633 -17.98 -32.74 -19.67
N ALA A 634 -17.81 -33.04 -20.98
CA ALA A 634 -17.75 -34.40 -21.47
C ALA A 634 -16.55 -35.21 -20.89
N ARG A 635 -15.38 -34.55 -20.82
CA ARG A 635 -14.18 -35.14 -20.16
C ARG A 635 -14.44 -35.46 -18.68
N ILE A 636 -15.11 -34.55 -17.95
CA ILE A 636 -15.50 -34.83 -16.56
C ILE A 636 -16.48 -36.00 -16.47
N ALA A 637 -17.46 -36.08 -17.38
CA ALA A 637 -18.39 -37.21 -17.43
C ALA A 637 -17.69 -38.54 -17.68
N GLU A 638 -16.77 -38.59 -18.63
CA GLU A 638 -16.01 -39.79 -19.00
C GLU A 638 -14.98 -40.24 -17.95
N THR A 639 -14.51 -39.29 -17.12
CA THR A 639 -13.45 -39.53 -16.11
C THR A 639 -14.01 -39.56 -14.71
N HIS A 640 -14.28 -38.39 -14.16
CA HIS A 640 -14.66 -38.19 -12.75
C HIS A 640 -16.03 -38.85 -12.46
N ALA A 641 -17.05 -38.54 -13.28
CA ALA A 641 -18.39 -39.08 -13.07
C ALA A 641 -18.45 -40.59 -13.32
N ALA A 642 -17.82 -41.08 -14.38
CA ALA A 642 -17.78 -42.51 -14.70
C ALA A 642 -17.13 -43.37 -13.60
N ARG A 643 -16.24 -42.80 -12.80
CA ARG A 643 -15.56 -43.50 -11.68
C ARG A 643 -16.17 -43.18 -10.31
N SER A 644 -17.22 -42.36 -10.23
CA SER A 644 -17.90 -42.03 -8.98
C SER A 644 -18.96 -43.06 -8.64
N GLY A 645 -19.00 -43.46 -7.36
CA GLY A 645 -20.06 -44.27 -6.79
C GLY A 645 -21.25 -43.47 -6.25
N ALA A 646 -21.21 -42.16 -6.32
CA ALA A 646 -22.20 -41.26 -5.75
C ALA A 646 -23.39 -41.03 -6.68
N ALA A 647 -24.60 -40.96 -6.13
CA ALA A 647 -25.84 -40.74 -6.88
C ALA A 647 -26.03 -39.31 -7.40
N LEU A 648 -25.31 -38.33 -6.83
CA LEU A 648 -25.41 -36.90 -7.16
C LEU A 648 -24.09 -36.38 -7.74
N SER A 649 -24.10 -35.97 -9.00
CA SER A 649 -22.90 -35.53 -9.75
C SER A 649 -22.75 -34.04 -9.94
N LYS A 650 -23.74 -33.20 -9.52
CA LYS A 650 -23.71 -31.73 -9.76
C LYS A 650 -22.43 -31.04 -9.25
N GLY A 651 -21.87 -31.48 -8.13
CA GLY A 651 -20.64 -30.90 -7.58
C GLY A 651 -19.39 -31.19 -8.42
N LEU A 652 -19.41 -32.15 -9.34
CA LEU A 652 -18.29 -32.46 -10.23
C LEU A 652 -18.05 -31.40 -11.30
N TYR A 653 -19.03 -30.53 -11.53
CA TYR A 653 -18.97 -29.46 -12.51
C TYR A 653 -18.69 -28.09 -11.85
N ASP A 654 -18.22 -28.08 -10.61
CA ASP A 654 -17.70 -26.89 -9.94
C ASP A 654 -16.42 -26.41 -10.64
N SER A 655 -16.22 -25.09 -10.70
CA SER A 655 -15.10 -24.46 -11.42
C SER A 655 -13.75 -25.00 -10.98
N TYR A 656 -13.51 -25.24 -9.67
CA TYR A 656 -12.24 -25.79 -9.22
C TYR A 656 -12.03 -27.26 -9.65
N VAL A 657 -13.11 -28.04 -9.77
CA VAL A 657 -13.05 -29.43 -10.28
C VAL A 657 -12.78 -29.45 -11.80
N ARG A 658 -13.41 -28.51 -12.51
CA ARG A 658 -13.10 -28.23 -13.92
C ARG A 658 -11.63 -27.86 -14.09
N ALA A 659 -11.10 -26.99 -13.23
CA ALA A 659 -9.69 -26.59 -13.25
C ALA A 659 -8.74 -27.77 -13.02
N ILE A 660 -9.05 -28.64 -12.06
CA ILE A 660 -8.27 -29.87 -11.82
C ILE A 660 -8.29 -30.74 -13.06
N ARG A 661 -9.47 -30.97 -13.70
CA ARG A 661 -9.56 -31.83 -14.91
C ARG A 661 -8.82 -31.17 -16.07
N TRP A 662 -9.06 -29.91 -16.33
CA TRP A 662 -8.39 -29.14 -17.36
C TRP A 662 -6.86 -29.19 -17.20
N ALA A 663 -6.34 -28.90 -16.01
CA ALA A 663 -4.92 -28.94 -15.74
C ALA A 663 -4.33 -30.32 -15.89
N SER A 664 -5.07 -31.38 -15.46
CA SER A 664 -4.67 -32.77 -15.65
C SER A 664 -4.54 -33.16 -17.12
N ASP A 665 -5.41 -32.67 -17.99
CA ASP A 665 -5.30 -32.91 -19.43
C ASP A 665 -4.21 -32.01 -20.06
N ARG A 666 -4.07 -30.79 -19.61
CA ARG A 666 -3.13 -29.79 -20.16
C ARG A 666 -1.65 -30.06 -19.83
N ILE A 667 -1.34 -30.63 -18.66
CA ILE A 667 0.04 -30.94 -18.25
C ILE A 667 0.72 -32.00 -19.11
N GLY A 668 0.00 -32.63 -20.02
CA GLY A 668 0.54 -33.67 -20.88
C GLY A 668 1.03 -34.91 -20.12
N ASN A 669 2.15 -35.48 -20.59
CA ASN A 669 2.67 -36.73 -20.06
C ASN A 669 3.56 -36.57 -18.82
N ALA A 670 4.15 -35.42 -18.61
CA ALA A 670 5.10 -35.16 -17.52
C ALA A 670 5.04 -33.72 -17.05
N GLY A 671 4.92 -33.49 -15.73
CA GLY A 671 4.94 -32.18 -15.14
C GLY A 671 4.31 -32.13 -13.76
N ILE A 672 4.16 -30.92 -13.21
CA ILE A 672 3.67 -30.64 -11.86
C ILE A 672 2.54 -29.64 -11.90
N ILE A 673 1.45 -29.93 -11.18
CA ILE A 673 0.34 -29.01 -10.93
C ILE A 673 0.39 -28.60 -9.46
N GLY A 674 0.49 -27.29 -9.16
CA GLY A 674 0.47 -26.72 -7.82
C GLY A 674 -0.72 -25.79 -7.65
N PHE A 675 -1.82 -26.26 -7.08
CA PHE A 675 -3.03 -25.48 -6.87
C PHE A 675 -3.35 -25.28 -5.39
N VAL A 676 -3.83 -24.08 -5.03
CA VAL A 676 -4.61 -23.86 -3.82
C VAL A 676 -6.08 -23.83 -4.19
N THR A 677 -6.90 -24.72 -3.61
CA THR A 677 -8.29 -24.88 -4.02
C THR A 677 -9.23 -25.10 -2.83
N ASN A 678 -10.53 -25.15 -3.14
CA ASN A 678 -11.52 -25.66 -2.22
C ASN A 678 -11.17 -27.11 -1.85
N GLY A 679 -11.01 -27.40 -0.55
CA GLY A 679 -10.68 -28.71 0.01
C GLY A 679 -11.82 -29.73 -0.05
N GLY A 680 -13.01 -29.36 -0.54
CA GLY A 680 -14.17 -30.21 -0.57
C GLY A 680 -13.99 -31.53 -1.37
N TYR A 681 -13.05 -31.59 -2.32
CA TYR A 681 -12.75 -32.80 -3.04
C TYR A 681 -12.08 -33.88 -2.17
N LEU A 682 -11.46 -33.53 -1.06
CA LEU A 682 -10.80 -34.46 -0.14
C LEU A 682 -11.80 -35.36 0.58
N GLU A 683 -12.93 -34.81 1.03
CA GLU A 683 -13.81 -35.49 1.97
C GLU A 683 -15.21 -35.81 1.42
N LYS A 684 -15.74 -34.96 0.48
CA LYS A 684 -17.12 -35.18 0.00
C LYS A 684 -17.26 -36.48 -0.74
N ALA A 685 -18.33 -37.24 -0.42
CA ALA A 685 -18.63 -38.54 -1.07
C ALA A 685 -18.79 -38.38 -2.59
N ALA A 686 -19.43 -37.31 -3.05
CA ALA A 686 -19.61 -37.01 -4.48
C ALA A 686 -18.30 -36.76 -5.25
N MET A 687 -17.17 -36.61 -4.57
CA MET A 687 -15.85 -36.37 -5.16
C MET A 687 -14.95 -37.61 -5.19
N ASP A 688 -15.50 -38.80 -4.90
CA ASP A 688 -14.75 -40.05 -4.92
C ASP A 688 -14.17 -40.35 -6.32
N GLY A 689 -14.90 -40.03 -7.38
CA GLY A 689 -14.44 -40.18 -8.76
C GLY A 689 -13.25 -39.27 -9.09
N VAL A 690 -13.24 -38.02 -8.55
CA VAL A 690 -12.08 -37.11 -8.68
C VAL A 690 -10.84 -37.75 -8.05
N ARG A 691 -10.94 -38.21 -6.79
CA ARG A 691 -9.82 -38.85 -6.07
C ARG A 691 -9.30 -40.06 -6.79
N ARG A 692 -10.20 -40.96 -7.31
CA ARG A 692 -9.81 -42.13 -8.07
C ARG A 692 -9.09 -41.79 -9.37
N CYS A 693 -9.51 -40.71 -10.07
CA CYS A 693 -8.83 -40.26 -11.27
C CYS A 693 -7.43 -39.71 -10.95
N LEU A 694 -7.31 -38.85 -9.93
CA LEU A 694 -6.02 -38.31 -9.54
C LEU A 694 -5.01 -39.39 -9.17
N VAL A 695 -5.41 -40.38 -8.37
CA VAL A 695 -4.55 -41.50 -8.00
C VAL A 695 -4.15 -42.36 -9.21
N ALA A 696 -5.03 -42.49 -10.21
CA ALA A 696 -4.73 -43.28 -11.41
C ALA A 696 -3.83 -42.53 -12.41
N GLU A 697 -3.91 -41.19 -12.47
CA GLU A 697 -3.26 -40.39 -13.50
C GLU A 697 -1.90 -39.79 -13.06
N PHE A 698 -1.67 -39.63 -11.76
CA PHE A 698 -0.46 -39.03 -11.23
C PHE A 698 0.43 -40.08 -10.54
N SER A 699 1.75 -39.85 -10.60
CA SER A 699 2.73 -40.70 -9.90
C SER A 699 2.67 -40.47 -8.40
N SER A 700 2.61 -39.19 -7.98
CA SER A 700 2.45 -38.81 -6.58
C SER A 700 1.56 -37.59 -6.41
N LEU A 701 0.91 -37.49 -5.24
CA LEU A 701 -0.02 -36.47 -4.85
C LEU A 701 0.39 -35.97 -3.44
N HIS A 702 0.79 -34.72 -3.29
CA HIS A 702 1.05 -34.10 -2.00
C HIS A 702 -0.10 -33.15 -1.68
N VAL A 703 -0.81 -33.43 -0.60
CA VAL A 703 -2.01 -32.69 -0.22
C VAL A 703 -1.86 -32.11 1.18
N PHE A 704 -1.97 -30.81 1.29
CA PHE A 704 -1.99 -30.07 2.54
C PHE A 704 -3.40 -29.56 2.80
N ASN A 705 -4.07 -30.12 3.80
CA ASN A 705 -5.39 -29.67 4.22
C ASN A 705 -5.23 -28.49 5.17
N LEU A 706 -5.53 -27.28 4.70
CA LEU A 706 -5.48 -26.05 5.49
C LEU A 706 -6.77 -25.78 6.26
N ARG A 707 -7.72 -26.70 6.22
CA ARG A 707 -9.01 -26.59 6.93
C ARG A 707 -9.77 -25.28 6.67
N GLY A 708 -10.37 -24.66 7.72
CA GLY A 708 -11.07 -23.39 7.60
C GLY A 708 -12.49 -23.47 7.07
N ASP A 709 -13.16 -24.64 7.13
CA ASP A 709 -14.57 -24.78 6.73
C ASP A 709 -15.50 -24.21 7.82
N ILE A 710 -15.99 -22.97 7.59
CA ILE A 710 -16.86 -22.26 8.52
C ILE A 710 -18.16 -23.03 8.78
N ARG A 711 -18.67 -23.79 7.81
CA ARG A 711 -19.91 -24.58 7.96
C ARG A 711 -19.72 -25.73 8.94
N LYS A 712 -18.56 -26.38 8.92
CA LYS A 712 -18.23 -27.42 9.90
C LYS A 712 -18.09 -26.83 11.31
N ASN A 713 -17.50 -25.65 11.46
CA ASN A 713 -17.43 -24.93 12.73
C ASN A 713 -18.82 -24.62 13.29
N MET A 714 -19.77 -24.18 12.47
CA MET A 714 -21.16 -23.92 12.87
C MET A 714 -21.91 -25.17 13.34
N LEU A 715 -21.59 -26.34 12.77
CA LEU A 715 -22.23 -27.60 13.12
C LEU A 715 -21.61 -28.29 14.34
N SER A 716 -20.43 -27.90 14.79
CA SER A 716 -19.64 -28.59 15.82
C SER A 716 -19.92 -28.13 17.26
N LYS A 717 -21.12 -27.70 17.61
CA LYS A 717 -21.57 -27.41 19.00
C LYS A 717 -20.55 -26.65 19.87
N GLY A 718 -19.92 -25.58 19.32
CA GLY A 718 -19.06 -24.68 20.10
C GLY A 718 -17.58 -25.05 20.17
N GLN A 719 -17.10 -26.05 19.47
CA GLN A 719 -15.67 -26.30 19.25
C GLN A 719 -15.30 -25.97 17.81
N ALA A 720 -14.55 -24.87 17.62
CA ALA A 720 -14.07 -24.42 16.32
C ALA A 720 -12.87 -25.28 15.87
N LYS A 721 -13.09 -26.56 15.51
CA LYS A 721 -12.02 -27.50 15.12
C LYS A 721 -11.34 -27.13 13.78
N GLU A 722 -12.05 -26.43 12.91
CA GLU A 722 -11.54 -26.10 11.56
C GLU A 722 -10.54 -24.94 11.57
N GLY A 723 -10.46 -24.14 12.65
CA GLY A 723 -9.64 -22.93 12.70
C GLY A 723 -10.17 -21.81 11.81
N GLN A 724 -9.33 -20.82 11.57
CA GLN A 724 -9.64 -19.67 10.69
C GLN A 724 -9.34 -20.01 9.24
N ASN A 725 -10.17 -19.50 8.31
CA ASN A 725 -9.91 -19.67 6.88
C ASN A 725 -8.78 -18.71 6.43
N ILE A 726 -7.81 -19.23 5.69
CA ILE A 726 -6.66 -18.43 5.18
C ILE A 726 -7.06 -17.26 4.28
N PHE A 727 -8.23 -17.37 3.63
CA PHE A 727 -8.81 -16.29 2.83
C PHE A 727 -9.75 -15.37 3.64
N GLY A 728 -9.79 -15.51 4.96
CA GLY A 728 -10.65 -14.71 5.83
C GLY A 728 -12.13 -14.87 5.49
N SER A 729 -12.88 -13.77 5.39
CA SER A 729 -14.30 -13.78 5.02
C SER A 729 -14.56 -14.08 3.53
N GLY A 730 -13.53 -14.18 2.71
CA GLY A 730 -13.65 -14.43 1.26
C GLY A 730 -14.04 -15.87 0.88
N SER A 731 -13.91 -16.85 1.78
CA SER A 731 -14.31 -18.24 1.54
C SER A 731 -14.98 -18.86 2.76
N MET A 732 -16.08 -19.59 2.52
CA MET A 732 -16.76 -20.37 3.57
C MET A 732 -16.35 -21.86 3.54
N ALA A 733 -15.64 -22.30 2.52
CA ALA A 733 -15.21 -23.68 2.33
C ALA A 733 -13.79 -23.89 2.84
N GLY A 734 -13.50 -25.07 3.34
CA GLY A 734 -12.14 -25.48 3.70
C GLY A 734 -11.21 -25.43 2.49
N ILE A 735 -9.94 -25.11 2.73
CA ILE A 735 -8.92 -24.89 1.70
C ILE A 735 -7.89 -26.02 1.74
N ALA A 736 -7.39 -26.41 0.57
CA ALA A 736 -6.30 -27.35 0.44
C ALA A 736 -5.29 -26.89 -0.62
N ILE A 737 -4.01 -27.17 -0.37
CA ILE A 737 -2.95 -27.09 -1.38
C ILE A 737 -2.74 -28.49 -1.94
N SER A 738 -2.67 -28.59 -3.26
CA SER A 738 -2.48 -29.85 -3.98
C SER A 738 -1.30 -29.73 -4.93
N LEU A 739 -0.29 -30.57 -4.73
CA LEU A 739 0.83 -30.71 -5.65
C LEU A 739 0.69 -32.10 -6.32
N LEU A 740 0.38 -32.10 -7.61
CA LEU A 740 0.12 -33.32 -8.38
C LEU A 740 1.26 -33.53 -9.38
N ILE A 741 1.99 -34.62 -9.25
CA ILE A 741 3.17 -34.94 -10.03
C ILE A 741 2.85 -36.02 -11.03
N ARG A 742 3.04 -35.75 -12.31
CA ARG A 742 2.96 -36.76 -13.38
C ARG A 742 4.35 -37.04 -13.89
N ASN A 743 4.93 -38.15 -13.50
CA ASN A 743 6.22 -38.63 -13.96
C ASN A 743 6.06 -39.99 -14.60
N PRO A 744 6.22 -40.16 -15.96
CA PRO A 744 6.06 -41.42 -16.61
C PRO A 744 7.12 -42.46 -16.21
N GLU A 745 8.28 -42.00 -15.74
CA GLU A 745 9.40 -42.86 -15.34
C GLU A 745 9.33 -43.29 -13.86
N ALA A 746 8.33 -42.80 -13.11
CA ALA A 746 8.18 -43.15 -11.70
C ALA A 746 7.85 -44.64 -11.53
N ASN A 747 8.55 -45.31 -10.60
CA ASN A 747 8.38 -46.72 -10.28
C ASN A 747 7.00 -47.04 -9.67
N GLN A 748 6.35 -46.07 -9.05
CA GLN A 748 5.05 -46.19 -8.41
C GLN A 748 4.10 -45.13 -8.93
N ARG A 749 2.79 -45.41 -8.92
CA ARG A 749 1.75 -44.44 -9.28
C ARG A 749 0.73 -44.30 -8.14
N GLY A 750 0.16 -43.12 -8.04
CA GLY A 750 -0.92 -42.84 -7.11
C GLY A 750 -0.48 -42.81 -5.63
N HIS A 751 0.79 -42.54 -5.36
CA HIS A 751 1.25 -42.37 -4.00
C HIS A 751 0.74 -41.07 -3.38
N VAL A 752 0.02 -41.15 -2.25
CA VAL A 752 -0.60 -39.99 -1.60
C VAL A 752 0.15 -39.62 -0.33
N TYR A 753 0.68 -38.40 -0.29
CA TYR A 753 1.22 -37.76 0.90
C TYR A 753 0.18 -36.77 1.40
N TYR A 754 -0.38 -37.04 2.58
CA TYR A 754 -1.40 -36.16 3.16
C TYR A 754 -0.91 -35.58 4.47
N HIS A 755 -1.04 -34.25 4.56
CA HIS A 755 -0.74 -33.50 5.77
C HIS A 755 -1.96 -32.64 6.15
N ASP A 756 -2.34 -32.70 7.41
CA ASP A 756 -3.39 -31.88 7.99
C ASP A 756 -2.75 -30.93 9.00
N ILE A 757 -3.05 -29.62 8.90
CA ILE A 757 -2.40 -28.61 9.74
C ILE A 757 -2.82 -28.68 11.22
N GLY A 758 -3.89 -29.39 11.56
CA GLY A 758 -4.38 -29.55 12.93
C GLY A 758 -5.61 -28.72 13.27
N ASP A 759 -6.08 -28.85 14.51
CA ASP A 759 -7.30 -28.22 15.01
C ASP A 759 -7.05 -26.78 15.47
N ASP A 760 -8.04 -25.89 15.24
CA ASP A 760 -8.21 -24.57 15.87
C ASP A 760 -7.02 -23.60 15.68
N LEU A 761 -6.40 -23.61 14.50
CA LEU A 761 -5.32 -22.69 14.19
C LEU A 761 -5.83 -21.30 13.79
N SER A 762 -5.11 -20.26 14.22
CA SER A 762 -5.29 -18.90 13.74
C SER A 762 -4.77 -18.77 12.30
N ARG A 763 -5.15 -17.67 11.63
CA ARG A 763 -4.66 -17.37 10.28
C ARG A 763 -3.16 -17.05 10.26
N ASP A 764 -2.67 -16.44 11.34
CA ASP A 764 -1.28 -16.05 11.53
C ASP A 764 -0.52 -17.24 12.14
#